data_e57647ed228c505fa4984c4c8cb2a446
#
_entry.id   e57647ed228c505fa4984c4c8cb2a446
#
_cell.length_a   1.000
_cell.length_b   1.000
_cell.length_c   1.000
_cell.angle_alpha   90.00
_cell.angle_beta   90.00
_cell.angle_gamma   90.00
#
_symmetry.space_group_name_H-M   'P 1'
#
loop_
_entity.id
_entity.type
_entity.pdbx_description
1 polymer ?
#
loop_
_entity_poly.entity_id
_entity_poly.type
_entity_poly.pdbx_seq_one_letter_code
_entity_poly.pdbx_strand_id
1 'polypeptide(L)'
;MNIQQGFLLTRQARDIKGQTQIELWLATEAGPTQLLINGEKPVFFIAQEHIEQTQNLALSKSIQVEIRTLELKTFEHTPLAACYTKVTKEALVLQDLLSQQDIVTYEGDIRLADRYLMERFIKGSVEFTGHQQSRNGFQRIQNAKCRSGDYEPKLHVVSLDLECSETGILYSIGLDSSHDSRVIMIGEPEPAETNVQWVQNEKALLEALIAWFKSFDPDVIVGWNVIDFDFRLLHKRAEWHNMKLMLGRADQPSFFRSSSQSQQGFISIPGRVVLDGIDTLKTATYHFRSWSLESVSQELLGEGKEIHNVHDRMDEINRMYRSDKPSLAKYNLQDCVLVNKIFEHTHLLAFAIERSRLTGVELDRVGGSVAAFTNLYLPQIHRAGYVAPNLHPENWIASPGGYVMDSIPNLYDSVLVLDFKSLYPSIIRSFLIDPMGLVEGLLLDIGKDDDQAVPGFRGGQFHRSKHFLPEMIEKLWAARDVAKKNNEKAFSQAIKIIMNSFYGVLGSSGCRFFDTRLASSITMRGHEIMKQTKVLIENKGYQVIYGDTDSTFVSLNGSYSQAEADEVGNHLVEYINSWWQEHLRAEYNLTSMLEIEYETHYRKFLMPTIRGAETGSKKRYAGLIGEGEQERIVFKGLESARTDWTPLAQKFQNTLYRMVFHGEDPSDYVREVVEKTNNGEFDDQLVYQKRLRRKLHEYQKNIPPQVRAARLADDINAKLGRPLQYQNRGRIEYLITLNGPEPHEYRNSPIDYQHYIDKQLKPVADAILPFIGTDFETLSAPQMGLF
;
A
#
# COMPACT_ATOMS: atom_id res chain seq x y z
N MET A 1 17.83 -1.77 39.74
CA MET A 1 16.69 -2.20 38.92
C MET A 1 17.26 -2.87 37.68
N ASN A 2 16.83 -4.08 37.36
CA ASN A 2 17.28 -4.74 36.13
C ASN A 2 16.64 -4.08 34.93
N ILE A 3 17.42 -3.82 33.90
CA ILE A 3 16.93 -3.38 32.59
C ILE A 3 16.32 -4.61 31.90
N GLN A 4 15.09 -4.45 31.43
CA GLN A 4 14.38 -5.47 30.67
C GLN A 4 14.14 -4.94 29.24
N GLN A 5 13.89 -5.86 28.30
CA GLN A 5 13.63 -5.53 26.91
C GLN A 5 12.33 -6.17 26.42
N GLY A 6 11.73 -5.53 25.45
CA GLY A 6 10.54 -6.05 24.78
C GLY A 6 10.23 -5.32 23.49
N PHE A 7 9.21 -5.82 22.79
CA PHE A 7 8.71 -5.24 21.54
C PHE A 7 7.31 -4.67 21.75
N LEU A 8 7.09 -3.45 21.28
CA LEU A 8 5.85 -2.71 21.45
C LEU A 8 4.71 -3.29 20.59
N LEU A 9 3.65 -3.74 21.23
CA LEU A 9 2.43 -4.21 20.57
C LEU A 9 1.39 -3.08 20.45
N THR A 10 0.97 -2.50 21.59
CA THR A 10 -0.02 -1.42 21.58
C THR A 10 0.38 -0.29 22.51
N ARG A 11 -0.13 0.90 22.22
CA ARG A 11 0.12 2.14 22.97
C ARG A 11 -1.13 2.99 23.07
N GLN A 12 -1.35 3.55 24.25
CA GLN A 12 -2.45 4.48 24.49
C GLN A 12 -2.13 5.43 25.65
N ALA A 13 -2.86 6.52 25.74
CA ALA A 13 -2.83 7.41 26.87
C ALA A 13 -4.27 7.60 27.39
N ARG A 14 -4.43 7.61 28.71
CA ARG A 14 -5.74 7.76 29.35
C ARG A 14 -5.64 8.72 30.54
N ASP A 15 -6.69 9.51 30.71
CA ASP A 15 -6.81 10.37 31.87
C ASP A 15 -7.37 9.57 33.07
N ILE A 16 -6.53 9.36 34.10
CA ILE A 16 -6.83 8.54 35.27
C ILE A 16 -6.52 9.35 36.52
N LYS A 17 -7.50 9.50 37.41
CA LYS A 17 -7.34 10.23 38.71
C LYS A 17 -6.68 11.61 38.56
N GLY A 18 -7.09 12.37 37.55
CA GLY A 18 -6.60 13.74 37.33
C GLY A 18 -5.19 13.86 36.76
N GLN A 19 -4.66 12.79 36.17
CA GLN A 19 -3.39 12.78 35.46
C GLN A 19 -3.51 11.92 34.21
N THR A 20 -2.76 12.24 33.15
CA THR A 20 -2.65 11.37 32.00
C THR A 20 -1.61 10.28 32.28
N GLN A 21 -1.99 9.03 32.08
CA GLN A 21 -1.11 7.86 32.15
C GLN A 21 -0.93 7.27 30.76
N ILE A 22 0.31 7.00 30.37
CA ILE A 22 0.63 6.24 29.17
C ILE A 22 0.66 4.76 29.52
N GLU A 23 -0.01 3.95 28.72
CA GLU A 23 0.00 2.49 28.79
C GLU A 23 0.65 1.95 27.52
N LEU A 24 1.71 1.16 27.69
CA LEU A 24 2.36 0.41 26.62
C LEU A 24 2.25 -1.08 26.91
N TRP A 25 1.88 -1.87 25.91
CA TRP A 25 1.93 -3.32 25.98
C TRP A 25 3.06 -3.86 25.12
N LEU A 26 3.85 -4.74 25.68
CA LEU A 26 5.03 -5.32 25.06
C LEU A 26 4.96 -6.85 25.04
N ALA A 27 5.50 -7.44 24.00
CA ALA A 27 5.94 -8.82 24.00
C ALA A 27 7.38 -8.85 24.55
N THR A 28 7.61 -9.64 25.59
CA THR A 28 8.92 -9.81 26.21
C THR A 28 9.27 -11.30 26.35
N GLU A 29 10.50 -11.62 26.69
CA GLU A 29 10.92 -13.02 26.96
C GLU A 29 10.12 -13.64 28.12
N ALA A 30 9.73 -12.82 29.11
CA ALA A 30 8.92 -13.24 30.25
C ALA A 30 7.41 -13.28 29.98
N GLY A 31 6.98 -13.06 28.70
CA GLY A 31 5.58 -12.98 28.31
C GLY A 31 5.05 -11.54 28.19
N PRO A 32 3.74 -11.37 28.08
CA PRO A 32 3.12 -10.06 27.96
C PRO A 32 3.45 -9.15 29.12
N THR A 33 3.82 -7.92 28.81
CA THR A 33 4.24 -6.94 29.81
C THR A 33 3.55 -5.59 29.60
N GLN A 34 2.85 -5.10 30.60
CA GLN A 34 2.20 -3.79 30.63
C GLN A 34 3.08 -2.76 31.31
N LEU A 35 3.47 -1.72 30.62
CA LEU A 35 4.18 -0.57 31.19
C LEU A 35 3.20 0.56 31.46
N LEU A 36 3.20 1.08 32.67
CA LEU A 36 2.45 2.26 33.09
C LEU A 36 3.43 3.41 33.36
N ILE A 37 3.30 4.47 32.57
CA ILE A 37 4.17 5.65 32.62
C ILE A 37 3.35 6.81 33.15
N ASN A 38 3.77 7.39 34.25
CA ASN A 38 3.15 8.51 34.90
C ASN A 38 4.03 9.75 34.82
N GLY A 39 3.43 10.94 34.98
CA GLY A 39 4.15 12.21 35.03
C GLY A 39 4.42 12.87 33.68
N GLU A 40 4.12 12.20 32.56
CA GLU A 40 4.16 12.85 31.25
C GLU A 40 2.91 13.74 31.09
N LYS A 41 3.11 14.97 30.64
CA LYS A 41 2.02 15.95 30.47
C LYS A 41 1.69 16.14 28.99
N PRO A 42 0.40 16.20 28.62
CA PRO A 42 -0.01 16.69 27.32
C PRO A 42 0.58 18.07 27.06
N VAL A 43 1.06 18.31 25.83
CA VAL A 43 1.70 19.57 25.44
C VAL A 43 1.28 19.97 24.03
N PHE A 44 1.10 21.27 23.85
CA PHE A 44 0.98 21.94 22.55
C PHE A 44 1.71 23.29 22.63
N PHE A 45 1.91 23.95 21.50
CA PHE A 45 2.67 25.19 21.44
C PHE A 45 1.79 26.35 20.96
N ILE A 46 2.13 27.55 21.41
CA ILE A 46 1.52 28.83 21.01
C ILE A 46 2.61 29.85 20.75
N ALA A 47 2.31 30.90 19.97
CA ALA A 47 3.19 32.05 19.88
C ALA A 47 3.36 32.73 21.24
N GLN A 48 4.56 33.22 21.58
CA GLN A 48 4.86 33.79 22.88
C GLN A 48 4.00 35.04 23.19
N GLU A 49 3.57 35.77 22.16
CA GLU A 49 2.69 36.95 22.31
C GLU A 49 1.30 36.59 22.88
N HIS A 50 0.87 35.34 22.82
CA HIS A 50 -0.43 34.87 23.31
C HIS A 50 -0.38 34.24 24.71
N ILE A 51 0.74 34.33 25.44
CA ILE A 51 0.91 33.71 26.77
C ILE A 51 -0.14 34.22 27.74
N GLU A 52 -0.26 35.56 27.90
CA GLU A 52 -1.20 36.18 28.85
C GLU A 52 -2.66 35.82 28.51
N GLN A 53 -3.01 35.91 27.23
CA GLN A 53 -4.35 35.55 26.78
C GLN A 53 -4.68 34.07 27.03
N THR A 54 -3.72 33.18 26.82
CA THR A 54 -3.87 31.74 27.08
C THR A 54 -4.04 31.47 28.57
N GLN A 55 -3.30 32.16 29.45
CA GLN A 55 -3.46 32.03 30.90
C GLN A 55 -4.86 32.48 31.34
N ASN A 56 -5.34 33.61 30.83
CA ASN A 56 -6.67 34.11 31.15
C ASN A 56 -7.79 33.18 30.69
N LEU A 57 -7.69 32.61 29.50
CA LEU A 57 -8.63 31.62 28.97
C LEU A 57 -8.64 30.34 29.82
N ALA A 58 -7.46 29.84 30.18
CA ALA A 58 -7.33 28.67 31.07
C ALA A 58 -7.98 28.92 32.44
N LEU A 59 -7.73 30.06 33.06
CA LEU A 59 -8.33 30.44 34.33
C LEU A 59 -9.87 30.52 34.25
N SER A 60 -10.42 31.04 33.16
CA SER A 60 -11.88 31.12 32.95
C SER A 60 -12.61 29.78 33.00
N LYS A 61 -11.88 28.69 32.74
CA LYS A 61 -12.38 27.29 32.74
C LYS A 61 -11.79 26.45 33.86
N SER A 62 -11.07 27.07 34.81
CA SER A 62 -10.38 26.38 35.91
C SER A 62 -9.39 25.32 35.44
N ILE A 63 -8.79 25.52 34.24
CA ILE A 63 -7.75 24.65 33.68
C ILE A 63 -6.40 25.10 34.26
N GLN A 64 -5.67 24.12 34.81
CA GLN A 64 -4.29 24.36 35.27
C GLN A 64 -3.33 24.12 34.11
N VAL A 65 -2.83 25.22 33.55
CA VAL A 65 -1.81 25.19 32.48
C VAL A 65 -0.48 25.72 33.02
N GLU A 66 0.59 24.99 32.72
CA GLU A 66 1.96 25.44 32.91
C GLU A 66 2.51 25.90 31.57
N ILE A 67 2.83 27.18 31.43
CA ILE A 67 3.38 27.73 30.18
C ILE A 67 4.86 28.01 30.38
N ARG A 68 5.68 27.48 29.48
CA ARG A 68 7.14 27.67 29.46
C ARG A 68 7.57 28.31 28.14
N THR A 69 8.29 29.39 28.21
CA THR A 69 9.04 29.91 27.08
C THR A 69 10.21 28.96 26.77
N LEU A 70 10.38 28.61 25.52
CA LEU A 70 11.43 27.73 25.04
C LEU A 70 12.18 28.41 23.89
N GLU A 71 13.40 27.96 23.63
CA GLU A 71 14.16 28.36 22.44
C GLU A 71 13.67 27.59 21.20
N LEU A 72 12.33 27.59 21.00
CA LEU A 72 11.67 26.98 19.86
C LEU A 72 10.94 28.05 19.05
N LYS A 73 10.87 27.84 17.76
CA LYS A 73 10.20 28.72 16.79
C LYS A 73 9.47 27.94 15.71
N THR A 74 8.52 28.57 15.06
CA THR A 74 7.88 28.02 13.83
C THR A 74 8.84 28.07 12.65
N PHE A 75 8.42 27.50 11.53
CA PHE A 75 9.15 27.61 10.26
C PHE A 75 9.18 29.05 9.72
N GLU A 76 8.26 29.90 10.15
CA GLU A 76 8.23 31.35 9.88
C GLU A 76 8.99 32.17 10.92
N HIS A 77 9.74 31.49 11.82
CA HIS A 77 10.59 32.07 12.86
C HIS A 77 9.83 32.76 13.99
N THR A 78 8.53 32.50 14.17
CA THR A 78 7.76 33.03 15.33
C THR A 78 8.22 32.31 16.61
N PRO A 79 8.65 33.02 17.67
CA PRO A 79 9.02 32.41 18.94
C PRO A 79 7.83 31.74 19.62
N LEU A 80 8.04 30.58 20.20
CA LEU A 80 6.99 29.75 20.78
C LEU A 80 7.14 29.55 22.30
N ALA A 81 6.00 29.26 22.93
CA ALA A 81 5.90 28.78 24.30
C ALA A 81 5.16 27.44 24.32
N ALA A 82 5.58 26.55 25.20
CA ALA A 82 4.94 25.26 25.42
C ALA A 82 3.88 25.34 26.50
N CYS A 83 2.68 24.85 26.23
CA CYS A 83 1.56 24.78 27.17
C CYS A 83 1.38 23.32 27.62
N TYR A 84 1.63 23.08 28.91
CA TYR A 84 1.45 21.77 29.54
C TYR A 84 0.19 21.74 30.39
N THR A 85 -0.65 20.71 30.21
CA THR A 85 -1.83 20.47 31.05
C THR A 85 -1.66 19.17 31.84
N LYS A 86 -2.51 18.96 32.86
CA LYS A 86 -2.45 17.71 33.65
C LYS A 86 -3.07 16.52 32.93
N VAL A 87 -4.11 16.76 32.16
CA VAL A 87 -4.88 15.72 31.46
C VAL A 87 -5.12 16.13 30.01
N THR A 88 -5.25 15.13 29.13
CA THR A 88 -5.49 15.33 27.70
C THR A 88 -6.78 16.11 27.43
N LYS A 89 -7.83 15.84 28.21
CA LYS A 89 -9.10 16.55 28.07
C LYS A 89 -8.95 18.07 28.27
N GLU A 90 -8.14 18.50 29.25
CA GLU A 90 -7.87 19.95 29.48
C GLU A 90 -7.11 20.56 28.29
N ALA A 91 -6.13 19.84 27.73
CA ALA A 91 -5.41 20.30 26.54
C ALA A 91 -6.36 20.54 25.38
N LEU A 92 -7.26 19.60 25.09
CA LEU A 92 -8.23 19.73 24.02
C LEU A 92 -9.20 20.90 24.23
N VAL A 93 -9.75 21.04 25.43
CA VAL A 93 -10.65 22.17 25.76
C VAL A 93 -9.92 23.51 25.62
N LEU A 94 -8.67 23.61 26.05
CA LEU A 94 -7.90 24.85 25.95
C LEU A 94 -7.58 25.19 24.49
N GLN A 95 -7.22 24.19 23.67
CA GLN A 95 -7.01 24.39 22.23
C GLN A 95 -8.29 24.86 21.52
N ASP A 96 -9.45 24.29 21.85
CA ASP A 96 -10.74 24.73 21.31
C ASP A 96 -11.05 26.19 21.69
N LEU A 97 -10.79 26.61 22.91
CA LEU A 97 -10.96 28.00 23.36
C LEU A 97 -10.01 28.96 22.61
N LEU A 98 -8.77 28.57 22.42
CA LEU A 98 -7.78 29.35 21.67
C LEU A 98 -8.18 29.50 20.22
N SER A 99 -8.64 28.40 19.58
CA SER A 99 -9.15 28.41 18.21
C SER A 99 -10.34 29.36 18.03
N GLN A 100 -11.25 29.46 19.04
CA GLN A 100 -12.38 30.40 19.03
C GLN A 100 -11.93 31.87 19.11
N GLN A 101 -10.71 32.14 19.51
CA GLN A 101 -10.09 33.47 19.57
C GLN A 101 -9.07 33.69 18.45
N ASP A 102 -9.10 32.86 17.39
CA ASP A 102 -8.16 32.87 16.26
C ASP A 102 -6.68 32.71 16.67
N ILE A 103 -6.42 32.11 17.83
CA ILE A 103 -5.07 31.81 18.29
C ILE A 103 -4.66 30.43 17.79
N VAL A 104 -3.61 30.41 16.98
CA VAL A 104 -3.07 29.17 16.39
C VAL A 104 -2.31 28.37 17.45
N THR A 105 -2.63 27.10 17.56
CA THR A 105 -1.89 26.11 18.36
C THR A 105 -1.11 25.17 17.42
N TYR A 106 0.07 24.74 17.84
CA TYR A 106 0.93 23.85 17.06
C TYR A 106 1.11 22.51 17.76
N GLU A 107 1.15 21.43 16.97
CA GLU A 107 1.39 20.05 17.39
C GLU A 107 0.44 19.52 18.49
N GLY A 108 -0.73 20.13 18.65
CA GLY A 108 -1.74 19.68 19.61
C GLY A 108 -2.47 18.40 19.20
N ASP A 109 -2.34 18.00 17.96
CA ASP A 109 -2.87 16.77 17.36
C ASP A 109 -1.97 15.53 17.60
N ILE A 110 -0.74 15.71 18.13
CA ILE A 110 0.19 14.62 18.39
C ILE A 110 -0.20 13.93 19.70
N ARG A 111 -0.58 12.66 19.60
CA ARG A 111 -0.95 11.86 20.77
C ARG A 111 0.21 11.76 21.76
N LEU A 112 -0.06 11.87 23.05
CA LEU A 112 0.97 11.87 24.09
C LEU A 112 1.85 10.61 24.08
N ALA A 113 1.26 9.43 23.85
CA ALA A 113 2.02 8.19 23.76
C ALA A 113 3.00 8.18 22.56
N ASP A 114 2.58 8.72 21.41
CA ASP A 114 3.46 8.83 20.24
C ASP A 114 4.58 9.84 20.48
N ARG A 115 4.26 10.99 21.05
CA ARG A 115 5.27 12.00 21.43
C ARG A 115 6.29 11.42 22.42
N TYR A 116 5.84 10.69 23.42
CA TYR A 116 6.73 10.03 24.39
C TYR A 116 7.74 9.11 23.72
N LEU A 117 7.26 8.29 22.78
CA LEU A 117 8.09 7.32 22.06
C LEU A 117 9.04 8.00 21.07
N MET A 118 8.54 8.90 20.22
CA MET A 118 9.35 9.54 19.18
C MET A 118 10.45 10.43 19.77
N GLU A 119 10.16 11.20 20.83
CA GLU A 119 11.15 12.07 21.47
C GLU A 119 12.28 11.30 22.17
N ARG A 120 12.05 10.02 22.45
CA ARG A 120 13.07 9.09 23.01
C ARG A 120 13.66 8.18 21.94
N PHE A 121 13.33 8.41 20.66
CA PHE A 121 13.73 7.57 19.52
C PHE A 121 13.38 6.08 19.71
N ILE A 122 12.29 5.81 20.42
CA ILE A 122 11.79 4.46 20.61
C ILE A 122 10.96 4.07 19.39
N LYS A 123 11.39 2.98 18.73
CA LYS A 123 10.77 2.42 17.53
C LYS A 123 10.59 0.93 17.73
N GLY A 124 9.42 0.44 17.94
CA GLY A 124 9.17 -0.98 18.13
C GLY A 124 9.87 -1.62 19.35
N SER A 125 11.18 -1.69 19.36
CA SER A 125 11.95 -2.28 20.48
C SER A 125 12.18 -1.29 21.62
N VAL A 126 11.99 -1.74 22.86
CA VAL A 126 11.99 -0.92 24.08
C VAL A 126 12.84 -1.57 25.15
N GLU A 127 13.77 -0.81 25.72
CA GLU A 127 14.37 -1.11 27.02
C GLU A 127 13.60 -0.34 28.11
N PHE A 128 13.33 -1.00 29.22
CA PHE A 128 12.56 -0.40 30.31
C PHE A 128 13.02 -0.84 31.70
N THR A 129 12.69 0.02 32.68
CA THR A 129 12.85 -0.24 34.11
C THR A 129 11.59 0.26 34.84
N GLY A 130 11.36 -0.22 36.05
CA GLY A 130 10.25 0.23 36.91
C GLY A 130 9.95 -0.77 38.02
N HIS A 131 8.85 -0.56 38.71
CA HIS A 131 8.40 -1.45 39.79
C HIS A 131 7.56 -2.59 39.21
N GLN A 132 8.11 -3.79 39.22
CA GLN A 132 7.48 -4.98 38.68
C GLN A 132 6.41 -5.53 39.64
N GLN A 133 5.27 -5.90 39.07
CA GLN A 133 4.15 -6.57 39.72
C GLN A 133 3.68 -7.72 38.85
N SER A 134 3.71 -8.93 39.42
CA SER A 134 3.11 -10.09 38.73
C SER A 134 1.58 -9.98 38.76
N ARG A 135 0.92 -10.25 37.62
CA ARG A 135 -0.51 -10.31 37.43
C ARG A 135 -0.89 -11.63 36.80
N ASN A 136 -2.18 -11.98 36.85
CA ASN A 136 -2.62 -13.20 36.18
C ASN A 136 -2.47 -13.04 34.65
N GLY A 137 -1.57 -13.82 34.05
CA GLY A 137 -1.29 -13.84 32.61
C GLY A 137 -0.36 -12.75 32.08
N PHE A 138 0.13 -11.79 32.88
CA PHE A 138 1.07 -10.77 32.45
C PHE A 138 1.86 -10.13 33.59
N GLN A 139 2.92 -9.40 33.22
CA GLN A 139 3.65 -8.55 34.16
C GLN A 139 3.22 -7.09 34.00
N ARG A 140 3.14 -6.37 35.13
CA ARG A 140 2.91 -4.93 35.14
C ARG A 140 4.13 -4.21 35.70
N ILE A 141 4.59 -3.18 35.01
CA ILE A 141 5.67 -2.31 35.45
C ILE A 141 5.10 -0.95 35.76
N GLN A 142 5.08 -0.59 37.03
CA GLN A 142 4.64 0.72 37.50
C GLN A 142 5.76 1.75 37.40
N ASN A 143 5.39 3.00 37.08
CA ASN A 143 6.33 4.11 36.92
C ASN A 143 7.48 3.76 35.98
N ALA A 144 7.13 3.15 34.86
CA ALA A 144 8.10 2.69 33.87
C ALA A 144 8.88 3.86 33.26
N LYS A 145 10.17 3.64 33.06
CA LYS A 145 11.05 4.51 32.28
C LYS A 145 11.56 3.72 31.09
N CYS A 146 11.45 4.31 29.93
CA CYS A 146 11.76 3.63 28.66
C CYS A 146 12.84 4.36 27.87
N ARG A 147 13.62 3.59 27.11
CA ARG A 147 14.52 4.09 26.07
C ARG A 147 14.51 3.15 24.88
N SER A 148 15.15 3.56 23.79
CA SER A 148 15.32 2.72 22.61
C SER A 148 16.04 1.43 22.99
N GLY A 149 15.56 0.29 22.46
CA GLY A 149 16.14 -1.03 22.64
C GLY A 149 16.41 -1.72 21.30
N ASP A 150 16.95 -2.92 21.39
CA ASP A 150 17.15 -3.82 20.25
C ASP A 150 16.71 -5.24 20.64
N TYR A 151 15.40 -5.49 20.52
CA TYR A 151 14.77 -6.74 20.90
C TYR A 151 14.03 -7.34 19.70
N GLU A 152 14.31 -8.59 19.39
CA GLU A 152 13.60 -9.34 18.36
C GLU A 152 12.46 -10.14 18.98
N PRO A 153 11.18 -9.83 18.62
CA PRO A 153 10.04 -10.46 19.26
C PRO A 153 9.77 -11.86 18.71
N LYS A 154 9.36 -12.75 19.61
CA LYS A 154 8.71 -14.02 19.27
C LYS A 154 7.23 -13.85 19.57
N LEU A 155 6.39 -13.70 18.53
CA LEU A 155 4.97 -13.36 18.66
C LEU A 155 4.10 -14.61 18.49
N HIS A 156 3.12 -14.76 19.37
CA HIS A 156 2.07 -15.76 19.23
C HIS A 156 1.01 -15.27 18.27
N VAL A 157 0.89 -15.94 17.13
CA VAL A 157 -0.02 -15.57 16.03
C VAL A 157 -1.19 -16.55 15.98
N VAL A 158 -2.38 -16.00 15.77
CA VAL A 158 -3.59 -16.77 15.43
C VAL A 158 -4.25 -16.19 14.20
N SER A 159 -4.68 -17.06 13.29
CA SER A 159 -5.58 -16.70 12.19
C SER A 159 -7.01 -16.92 12.67
N LEU A 160 -7.88 -15.92 12.38
CA LEU A 160 -9.29 -15.91 12.74
C LEU A 160 -10.15 -15.70 11.51
N ASP A 161 -11.22 -16.50 11.40
CA ASP A 161 -12.24 -16.39 10.34
C ASP A 161 -13.62 -16.76 10.90
N LEU A 162 -14.68 -16.15 10.37
CA LEU A 162 -16.07 -16.35 10.79
C LEU A 162 -16.89 -16.93 9.66
N GLU A 163 -17.81 -17.88 10.02
CA GLU A 163 -18.92 -18.24 9.16
C GLU A 163 -20.24 -17.77 9.75
N CYS A 164 -21.12 -17.24 8.90
CA CYS A 164 -22.38 -16.65 9.32
C CYS A 164 -23.48 -16.81 8.27
N SER A 165 -24.73 -16.55 8.67
CA SER A 165 -25.85 -16.43 7.75
C SER A 165 -25.79 -15.14 6.91
N GLU A 166 -26.62 -15.05 5.88
CA GLU A 166 -26.82 -13.84 5.06
C GLU A 166 -27.23 -12.62 5.89
N THR A 167 -27.92 -12.85 7.03
CA THR A 167 -28.32 -11.79 7.96
C THR A 167 -27.26 -11.47 9.00
N GLY A 168 -26.12 -12.16 8.99
CA GLY A 168 -25.00 -11.96 9.90
C GLY A 168 -25.15 -12.65 11.25
N ILE A 169 -26.01 -13.69 11.36
CA ILE A 169 -26.05 -14.55 12.55
C ILE A 169 -24.84 -15.48 12.48
N LEU A 170 -24.04 -15.53 13.53
CA LEU A 170 -22.82 -16.34 13.56
C LEU A 170 -23.13 -17.84 13.61
N TYR A 171 -22.37 -18.61 12.85
CA TYR A 171 -22.38 -20.07 12.83
C TYR A 171 -21.17 -20.67 13.52
N SER A 172 -19.99 -20.18 13.19
CA SER A 172 -18.73 -20.66 13.72
C SER A 172 -17.63 -19.60 13.70
N ILE A 173 -16.60 -19.86 14.51
CA ILE A 173 -15.35 -19.08 14.55
C ILE A 173 -14.21 -20.09 14.39
N GLY A 174 -13.47 -19.97 13.29
CA GLY A 174 -12.23 -20.71 13.04
C GLY A 174 -11.04 -20.00 13.70
N LEU A 175 -10.16 -20.76 14.32
CA LEU A 175 -8.94 -20.31 14.97
C LEU A 175 -7.81 -21.27 14.62
N ASP A 176 -6.76 -20.77 13.96
CA ASP A 176 -5.60 -21.58 13.58
C ASP A 176 -4.29 -20.92 14.01
N SER A 177 -3.47 -21.68 14.70
CA SER A 177 -2.15 -21.26 15.16
C SER A 177 -1.18 -22.45 15.15
N SER A 178 0.11 -22.20 15.38
CA SER A 178 1.13 -23.26 15.48
C SER A 178 0.94 -24.24 16.66
N HIS A 179 0.09 -23.90 17.64
CA HIS A 179 -0.07 -24.67 18.87
C HIS A 179 -1.50 -25.14 19.14
N ASP A 180 -2.49 -24.50 18.55
CA ASP A 180 -3.90 -24.83 18.72
C ASP A 180 -4.68 -24.46 17.46
N SER A 181 -5.37 -25.45 16.89
CA SER A 181 -6.26 -25.28 15.74
C SER A 181 -7.62 -25.83 16.11
N ARG A 182 -8.65 -24.98 16.06
CA ARG A 182 -10.02 -25.37 16.43
C ARG A 182 -11.06 -24.51 15.75
N VAL A 183 -12.28 -25.00 15.78
CA VAL A 183 -13.48 -24.26 15.42
C VAL A 183 -14.43 -24.22 16.60
N ILE A 184 -14.91 -23.04 16.99
CA ILE A 184 -16.02 -22.91 17.94
C ILE A 184 -17.29 -22.81 17.11
N MET A 185 -18.25 -23.74 17.31
CA MET A 185 -19.43 -23.85 16.44
C MET A 185 -20.71 -24.02 17.25
N ILE A 186 -21.77 -23.39 16.77
CA ILE A 186 -23.12 -23.54 17.37
C ILE A 186 -23.78 -24.83 16.88
N GLY A 187 -24.14 -25.68 17.81
CA GLY A 187 -24.89 -26.93 17.52
C GLY A 187 -24.68 -28.00 18.54
N GLU A 188 -25.34 -29.11 18.34
CA GLU A 188 -25.12 -30.35 19.11
C GLU A 188 -23.80 -30.99 18.64
N PRO A 189 -23.07 -31.66 19.54
CA PRO A 189 -21.84 -32.35 19.21
C PRO A 189 -22.04 -33.43 18.12
N GLU A 190 -21.26 -33.29 17.04
CA GLU A 190 -21.20 -34.27 15.95
C GLU A 190 -19.73 -34.73 15.78
N PRO A 191 -19.53 -36.01 15.33
CA PRO A 191 -18.20 -36.50 15.02
C PRO A 191 -17.55 -35.63 13.89
N ALA A 192 -16.37 -35.13 14.11
CA ALA A 192 -15.66 -34.29 13.15
C ALA A 192 -14.16 -34.65 13.14
N GLU A 193 -13.51 -34.54 11.96
CA GLU A 193 -12.06 -34.65 11.85
C GLU A 193 -11.35 -33.42 12.46
N THR A 194 -12.01 -32.27 12.36
CA THR A 194 -11.54 -31.00 12.91
C THR A 194 -11.85 -30.94 14.42
N ASN A 195 -10.98 -30.35 15.20
CA ASN A 195 -11.23 -30.07 16.61
C ASN A 195 -12.33 -29.01 16.75
N VAL A 196 -13.54 -29.43 17.11
CA VAL A 196 -14.70 -28.56 17.24
C VAL A 196 -15.12 -28.43 18.69
N GLN A 197 -15.17 -27.18 19.16
CA GLN A 197 -15.78 -26.81 20.43
C GLN A 197 -17.26 -26.44 20.21
N TRP A 198 -18.17 -27.34 20.56
CA TRP A 198 -19.60 -27.15 20.39
C TRP A 198 -20.17 -26.23 21.48
N VAL A 199 -21.03 -25.29 21.07
CA VAL A 199 -21.73 -24.35 21.95
C VAL A 199 -23.20 -24.27 21.60
N GLN A 200 -24.04 -23.89 22.56
CA GLN A 200 -25.50 -23.98 22.41
C GLN A 200 -26.11 -22.83 21.58
N ASN A 201 -25.49 -21.63 21.61
CA ASN A 201 -26.03 -20.43 20.97
C ASN A 201 -24.94 -19.39 20.70
N GLU A 202 -25.31 -18.32 20.02
CA GLU A 202 -24.40 -17.26 19.63
C GLU A 202 -23.75 -16.53 20.80
N LYS A 203 -24.48 -16.33 21.91
CA LYS A 203 -23.92 -15.74 23.13
C LYS A 203 -22.82 -16.62 23.72
N ALA A 204 -23.07 -17.93 23.82
CA ALA A 204 -22.07 -18.91 24.27
C ALA A 204 -20.86 -18.98 23.30
N LEU A 205 -21.07 -18.77 21.99
CA LEU A 205 -20.00 -18.68 20.99
C LEU A 205 -19.06 -17.50 21.30
N LEU A 206 -19.62 -16.31 21.56
CA LEU A 206 -18.85 -15.13 21.93
C LEU A 206 -18.15 -15.28 23.28
N GLU A 207 -18.79 -15.89 24.28
CA GLU A 207 -18.19 -16.18 25.58
C GLU A 207 -17.02 -17.18 25.45
N ALA A 208 -17.17 -18.19 24.60
CA ALA A 208 -16.11 -19.16 24.32
C ALA A 208 -14.92 -18.51 23.61
N LEU A 209 -15.15 -17.59 22.68
CA LEU A 209 -14.09 -16.81 22.04
C LEU A 209 -13.31 -15.97 23.06
N ILE A 210 -14.01 -15.27 23.95
CA ILE A 210 -13.37 -14.46 25.02
C ILE A 210 -12.53 -15.36 25.92
N ALA A 211 -13.06 -16.53 26.34
CA ALA A 211 -12.35 -17.49 27.17
C ALA A 211 -11.09 -18.03 26.46
N TRP A 212 -11.20 -18.31 25.17
CA TRP A 212 -10.07 -18.79 24.37
C TRP A 212 -8.97 -17.73 24.27
N PHE A 213 -9.32 -16.47 23.98
CA PHE A 213 -8.35 -15.34 23.94
C PHE A 213 -7.62 -15.18 25.28
N LYS A 214 -8.30 -15.43 26.38
CA LYS A 214 -7.71 -15.35 27.71
C LYS A 214 -6.75 -16.50 28.02
N SER A 215 -7.05 -17.71 27.54
CA SER A 215 -6.24 -18.91 27.77
C SER A 215 -5.07 -19.05 26.80
N PHE A 216 -5.28 -18.83 25.50
CA PHE A 216 -4.25 -18.93 24.47
C PHE A 216 -3.33 -17.71 24.47
N ASP A 217 -3.86 -16.53 24.74
CA ASP A 217 -3.18 -15.24 24.86
C ASP A 217 -2.39 -14.83 23.61
N PRO A 218 -2.99 -14.72 22.41
CA PRO A 218 -2.27 -14.35 21.20
C PRO A 218 -1.74 -12.91 21.28
N ASP A 219 -0.57 -12.65 20.68
CA ASP A 219 -0.02 -11.32 20.47
C ASP A 219 -0.60 -10.67 19.22
N VAL A 220 -0.74 -11.46 18.16
CA VAL A 220 -1.17 -11.02 16.84
C VAL A 220 -2.32 -11.88 16.33
N ILE A 221 -3.36 -11.23 15.88
CA ILE A 221 -4.48 -11.84 15.17
C ILE A 221 -4.34 -11.49 13.68
N VAL A 222 -4.33 -12.49 12.82
CA VAL A 222 -4.34 -12.32 11.36
C VAL A 222 -5.66 -12.82 10.80
N GLY A 223 -6.04 -12.37 9.61
CA GLY A 223 -7.24 -12.84 8.92
C GLY A 223 -7.38 -12.18 7.56
N TRP A 224 -8.40 -12.59 6.79
CA TRP A 224 -8.65 -12.07 5.45
C TRP A 224 -9.84 -11.13 5.43
N ASN A 225 -9.63 -9.82 5.26
CA ASN A 225 -10.64 -8.79 5.48
C ASN A 225 -11.19 -8.79 6.93
N VAL A 226 -10.38 -9.22 7.84
CA VAL A 226 -10.74 -9.55 9.23
C VAL A 226 -11.25 -8.34 10.02
N ILE A 227 -10.75 -7.14 9.70
CA ILE A 227 -11.17 -5.91 10.38
C ILE A 227 -12.55 -5.49 9.90
N ASP A 228 -12.74 -5.38 8.57
CA ASP A 228 -13.95 -4.82 7.98
C ASP A 228 -15.12 -5.83 7.92
N PHE A 229 -14.85 -7.11 8.04
CA PHE A 229 -15.88 -8.15 8.09
C PHE A 229 -15.97 -8.78 9.48
N ASP A 230 -14.98 -9.54 9.90
CA ASP A 230 -15.06 -10.39 11.10
C ASP A 230 -15.20 -9.59 12.39
N PHE A 231 -14.28 -8.66 12.67
CA PHE A 231 -14.37 -7.84 13.89
C PHE A 231 -15.55 -6.88 13.87
N ARG A 232 -15.93 -6.36 12.70
CA ARG A 232 -17.15 -5.54 12.56
C ARG A 232 -18.38 -6.36 12.96
N LEU A 233 -18.48 -7.61 12.45
CA LEU A 233 -19.59 -8.49 12.75
C LEU A 233 -19.58 -8.94 14.22
N LEU A 234 -18.45 -9.36 14.76
CA LEU A 234 -18.30 -9.73 16.18
C LEU A 234 -18.77 -8.62 17.12
N HIS A 235 -18.36 -7.36 16.86
CA HIS A 235 -18.80 -6.22 17.66
C HIS A 235 -20.31 -5.97 17.54
N LYS A 236 -20.87 -6.03 16.33
CA LYS A 236 -22.31 -5.89 16.10
C LYS A 236 -23.12 -6.97 16.83
N ARG A 237 -22.63 -8.23 16.80
CA ARG A 237 -23.31 -9.35 17.48
C ARG A 237 -23.17 -9.29 19.00
N ALA A 238 -22.00 -8.89 19.50
CA ALA A 238 -21.80 -8.67 20.93
C ALA A 238 -22.72 -7.56 21.47
N GLU A 239 -22.85 -6.45 20.73
CA GLU A 239 -23.77 -5.36 21.06
C GLU A 239 -25.24 -5.85 21.06
N TRP A 240 -25.65 -6.66 20.07
CA TRP A 240 -26.97 -7.29 20.03
C TRP A 240 -27.28 -8.12 21.30
N HIS A 241 -26.27 -8.82 21.84
CA HIS A 241 -26.37 -9.60 23.06
C HIS A 241 -26.07 -8.79 24.34
N ASN A 242 -25.97 -7.47 24.28
CA ASN A 242 -25.57 -6.58 25.39
C ASN A 242 -24.26 -7.03 26.07
N MET A 243 -23.29 -7.50 25.26
CA MET A 243 -21.99 -7.95 25.72
C MET A 243 -20.90 -6.97 25.26
N LYS A 244 -19.83 -6.87 26.06
CA LYS A 244 -18.57 -6.27 25.63
C LYS A 244 -17.60 -7.39 25.25
N LEU A 245 -16.94 -7.24 24.11
CA LEU A 245 -15.90 -8.18 23.70
C LEU A 245 -14.62 -7.90 24.50
N MET A 246 -14.43 -8.66 25.56
CA MET A 246 -13.28 -8.56 26.47
C MET A 246 -12.07 -9.31 25.90
N LEU A 247 -11.61 -8.91 24.71
CA LEU A 247 -10.50 -9.56 24.00
C LEU A 247 -9.13 -8.99 24.37
N GLY A 248 -9.09 -7.83 25.02
CA GLY A 248 -7.83 -7.21 25.45
C GLY A 248 -7.23 -7.86 26.69
N ARG A 249 -5.93 -7.71 26.86
CA ARG A 249 -5.21 -8.09 28.07
C ARG A 249 -5.67 -7.24 29.27
N ALA A 250 -5.44 -7.72 30.47
CA ALA A 250 -5.92 -7.10 31.73
C ALA A 250 -7.45 -6.89 31.78
N ASP A 251 -8.21 -7.81 31.20
CA ASP A 251 -9.67 -7.76 31.13
C ASP A 251 -10.20 -6.45 30.52
N GLN A 252 -9.54 -5.95 29.49
CA GLN A 252 -9.95 -4.75 28.77
C GLN A 252 -10.81 -5.12 27.54
N PRO A 253 -11.85 -4.33 27.23
CA PRO A 253 -12.63 -4.55 26.02
C PRO A 253 -11.86 -4.16 24.77
N SER A 254 -12.19 -4.80 23.66
CA SER A 254 -11.84 -4.32 22.33
C SER A 254 -12.78 -3.20 21.89
N PHE A 255 -12.31 -2.32 21.02
CA PHE A 255 -13.06 -1.18 20.50
C PHE A 255 -13.03 -1.20 18.97
N PHE A 256 -14.20 -1.12 18.36
CA PHE A 256 -14.36 -1.00 16.92
C PHE A 256 -14.98 0.35 16.57
N ARG A 257 -14.45 1.01 15.55
CA ARG A 257 -15.04 2.23 14.99
C ARG A 257 -14.95 2.20 13.45
N SER A 258 -15.91 2.85 12.80
CA SER A 258 -15.87 3.07 11.35
C SER A 258 -15.53 4.53 11.04
N SER A 259 -14.77 4.75 9.97
CA SER A 259 -14.58 6.10 9.43
C SER A 259 -15.92 6.63 8.88
N SER A 260 -16.25 7.87 9.20
CA SER A 260 -17.45 8.54 8.66
C SER A 260 -17.37 8.80 7.15
N GLN A 261 -16.15 8.94 6.61
CA GLN A 261 -15.91 9.26 5.20
C GLN A 261 -15.76 8.01 4.31
N SER A 262 -14.98 7.02 4.75
CA SER A 262 -14.61 5.83 3.95
C SER A 262 -15.34 4.57 4.35
N GLN A 263 -16.04 4.55 5.47
CA GLN A 263 -16.62 3.37 6.14
C GLN A 263 -15.58 2.28 6.50
N GLN A 264 -14.30 2.58 6.37
CA GLN A 264 -13.22 1.69 6.78
C GLN A 264 -13.29 1.44 8.29
N GLY A 265 -13.16 0.18 8.69
CA GLY A 265 -13.11 -0.23 10.09
C GLY A 265 -11.73 -0.01 10.71
N PHE A 266 -11.76 0.27 12.00
CA PHE A 266 -10.56 0.29 12.84
C PHE A 266 -10.86 -0.49 14.11
N ILE A 267 -9.99 -1.43 14.43
CA ILE A 267 -10.07 -2.24 15.65
C ILE A 267 -8.91 -1.88 16.59
N SER A 268 -9.19 -1.81 17.87
CA SER A 268 -8.18 -1.66 18.91
C SER A 268 -8.42 -2.71 19.99
N ILE A 269 -7.44 -3.55 20.22
CA ILE A 269 -7.45 -4.58 21.26
C ILE A 269 -6.24 -4.33 22.17
N PRO A 270 -6.43 -3.82 23.40
CA PRO A 270 -5.32 -3.51 24.30
C PRO A 270 -4.40 -4.73 24.50
N GLY A 271 -3.12 -4.56 24.16
CA GLY A 271 -2.10 -5.58 24.28
C GLY A 271 -2.06 -6.61 23.13
N ARG A 272 -2.88 -6.46 22.09
CA ARG A 272 -2.90 -7.34 20.91
C ARG A 272 -3.00 -6.56 19.62
N VAL A 273 -2.40 -7.08 18.56
CA VAL A 273 -2.37 -6.46 17.23
C VAL A 273 -3.24 -7.27 16.27
N VAL A 274 -3.98 -6.59 15.41
CA VAL A 274 -4.76 -7.20 14.34
C VAL A 274 -4.16 -6.80 12.98
N LEU A 275 -3.69 -7.78 12.21
CA LEU A 275 -3.16 -7.59 10.87
C LEU A 275 -4.12 -8.16 9.83
N ASP A 276 -4.75 -7.29 9.07
CA ASP A 276 -5.54 -7.69 7.91
C ASP A 276 -4.63 -8.12 6.75
N GLY A 277 -4.84 -9.34 6.22
CA GLY A 277 -4.00 -9.89 5.17
C GLY A 277 -4.03 -9.06 3.90
N ILE A 278 -5.20 -8.57 3.48
CA ILE A 278 -5.35 -7.74 2.29
C ILE A 278 -4.59 -6.42 2.46
N ASP A 279 -4.80 -5.74 3.56
CA ASP A 279 -4.19 -4.42 3.79
C ASP A 279 -2.69 -4.50 4.03
N THR A 280 -2.22 -5.56 4.70
CA THR A 280 -0.79 -5.78 4.92
C THR A 280 -0.08 -6.12 3.61
N LEU A 281 -0.66 -6.96 2.74
CA LEU A 281 -0.13 -7.24 1.40
C LEU A 281 -0.06 -5.98 0.53
N LYS A 282 -1.12 -5.14 0.55
CA LYS A 282 -1.11 -3.84 -0.16
C LYS A 282 -0.01 -2.92 0.37
N THR A 283 0.17 -2.88 1.68
CA THR A 283 1.23 -2.09 2.31
C THR A 283 2.62 -2.59 1.91
N ALA A 284 2.78 -3.90 1.74
CA ALA A 284 3.98 -4.54 1.21
C ALA A 284 4.11 -4.48 -0.31
N THR A 285 3.23 -3.71 -0.99
CA THR A 285 3.22 -3.45 -2.45
C THR A 285 2.91 -4.66 -3.32
N TYR A 286 2.21 -5.66 -2.79
CA TYR A 286 1.67 -6.74 -3.61
C TYR A 286 0.46 -6.28 -4.42
N HIS A 287 0.31 -6.84 -5.61
CA HIS A 287 -0.78 -6.55 -6.54
C HIS A 287 -1.33 -7.84 -7.11
N PHE A 288 -2.62 -8.08 -6.95
CA PHE A 288 -3.32 -9.26 -7.46
C PHE A 288 -4.48 -8.85 -8.37
N ARG A 289 -4.83 -9.72 -9.31
CA ARG A 289 -6.02 -9.52 -10.16
C ARG A 289 -7.30 -9.48 -9.33
N SER A 290 -7.40 -10.33 -8.33
CA SER A 290 -8.48 -10.40 -7.36
C SER A 290 -7.90 -10.49 -5.96
N TRP A 291 -8.54 -9.82 -5.00
CA TRP A 291 -8.19 -9.86 -3.58
C TRP A 291 -9.04 -10.86 -2.79
N SER A 292 -9.72 -11.81 -3.46
CA SER A 292 -10.34 -12.93 -2.76
C SER A 292 -9.27 -13.88 -2.22
N LEU A 293 -9.52 -14.48 -1.05
CA LEU A 293 -8.59 -15.45 -0.45
C LEU A 293 -8.28 -16.58 -1.43
N GLU A 294 -9.28 -17.10 -2.13
CA GLU A 294 -9.14 -18.12 -3.17
C GLU A 294 -8.13 -17.70 -4.26
N SER A 295 -8.31 -16.50 -4.83
CA SER A 295 -7.44 -16.04 -5.93
C SER A 295 -6.00 -15.82 -5.49
N VAL A 296 -5.81 -15.25 -4.28
CA VAL A 296 -4.47 -14.95 -3.76
C VAL A 296 -3.75 -16.21 -3.30
N SER A 297 -4.46 -17.15 -2.63
CA SER A 297 -3.87 -18.42 -2.23
C SER A 297 -3.49 -19.27 -3.44
N GLN A 298 -4.33 -19.30 -4.48
CA GLN A 298 -4.00 -19.99 -5.74
C GLN A 298 -2.77 -19.40 -6.42
N GLU A 299 -2.66 -18.05 -6.48
CA GLU A 299 -1.53 -17.38 -7.12
C GLU A 299 -0.22 -17.53 -6.34
N LEU A 300 -0.26 -17.48 -5.01
CA LEU A 300 0.94 -17.54 -4.16
C LEU A 300 1.35 -18.96 -3.78
N LEU A 301 0.38 -19.83 -3.51
CA LEU A 301 0.62 -21.15 -2.90
C LEU A 301 0.34 -22.31 -3.85
N GLY A 302 -0.39 -22.08 -4.96
CA GLY A 302 -0.94 -23.14 -5.81
C GLY A 302 -2.07 -23.93 -5.12
N GLU A 303 -2.60 -23.44 -4.00
CA GLU A 303 -3.67 -24.05 -3.21
C GLU A 303 -4.90 -23.16 -3.23
N GLY A 304 -6.11 -23.73 -3.23
CA GLY A 304 -7.38 -23.00 -3.22
C GLY A 304 -8.34 -23.50 -2.15
N LYS A 305 -9.53 -22.88 -2.12
CA LYS A 305 -10.64 -23.28 -1.25
C LYS A 305 -11.30 -24.55 -1.75
N GLU A 306 -11.94 -25.29 -0.85
CA GLU A 306 -12.74 -26.48 -1.21
C GLU A 306 -14.02 -26.12 -1.99
N ILE A 307 -14.54 -24.89 -1.86
CA ILE A 307 -15.72 -24.41 -2.59
C ILE A 307 -15.30 -23.44 -3.68
N HIS A 308 -15.36 -23.87 -4.93
CA HIS A 308 -14.89 -23.11 -6.10
C HIS A 308 -15.93 -22.12 -6.66
N ASN A 309 -17.22 -22.25 -6.32
CA ASN A 309 -18.28 -21.45 -6.94
C ASN A 309 -18.72 -20.29 -6.02
N VAL A 310 -18.30 -19.07 -6.37
CA VAL A 310 -18.57 -17.86 -5.56
C VAL A 310 -20.06 -17.52 -5.49
N HIS A 311 -20.85 -17.90 -6.50
CA HIS A 311 -22.28 -17.58 -6.57
C HIS A 311 -23.13 -18.45 -5.64
N ASP A 312 -22.72 -19.70 -5.40
CA ASP A 312 -23.43 -20.65 -4.57
C ASP A 312 -22.88 -20.75 -3.15
N ARG A 313 -21.83 -19.96 -2.83
CA ARG A 313 -21.09 -20.06 -1.56
C ARG A 313 -21.99 -19.89 -0.33
N MET A 314 -22.86 -18.88 -0.32
CA MET A 314 -23.73 -18.61 0.82
C MET A 314 -24.78 -19.70 1.01
N ASP A 315 -25.35 -20.18 -0.09
CA ASP A 315 -26.31 -21.30 -0.06
C ASP A 315 -25.63 -22.57 0.43
N GLU A 316 -24.40 -22.82 0.01
CA GLU A 316 -23.62 -23.98 0.46
C GLU A 316 -23.23 -23.88 1.94
N ILE A 317 -22.80 -22.71 2.43
CA ILE A 317 -22.55 -22.46 3.86
C ILE A 317 -23.82 -22.73 4.68
N ASN A 318 -24.96 -22.19 4.25
CA ASN A 318 -26.25 -22.41 4.90
C ASN A 318 -26.66 -23.89 4.87
N ARG A 319 -26.41 -24.58 3.74
CA ARG A 319 -26.67 -26.03 3.62
C ARG A 319 -25.81 -26.82 4.60
N MET A 320 -24.48 -26.57 4.60
CA MET A 320 -23.56 -27.26 5.53
C MET A 320 -23.95 -27.00 6.98
N TYR A 321 -24.29 -25.78 7.35
CA TYR A 321 -24.73 -25.48 8.70
C TYR A 321 -25.98 -26.22 9.14
N ARG A 322 -26.91 -26.48 8.21
CA ARG A 322 -28.16 -27.21 8.51
C ARG A 322 -27.97 -28.72 8.56
N SER A 323 -27.14 -29.29 7.71
CA SER A 323 -27.09 -30.74 7.44
C SER A 323 -25.71 -31.37 7.53
N ASP A 324 -24.62 -30.60 7.66
CA ASP A 324 -23.25 -31.09 7.66
C ASP A 324 -22.26 -30.08 8.32
N LYS A 325 -22.47 -29.84 9.59
CA LYS A 325 -21.65 -28.93 10.38
C LYS A 325 -20.17 -29.31 10.45
N PRO A 326 -19.79 -30.61 10.48
CA PRO A 326 -18.38 -31.00 10.42
C PRO A 326 -17.66 -30.47 9.17
N SER A 327 -18.31 -30.55 8.00
CA SER A 327 -17.74 -29.99 6.75
C SER A 327 -17.62 -28.46 6.80
N LEU A 328 -18.59 -27.78 7.39
CA LEU A 328 -18.48 -26.32 7.60
C LEU A 328 -17.34 -25.97 8.55
N ALA A 329 -17.10 -26.74 9.61
CA ALA A 329 -15.98 -26.55 10.51
C ALA A 329 -14.64 -26.70 9.79
N LYS A 330 -14.51 -27.74 8.96
CA LYS A 330 -13.33 -27.98 8.14
C LYS A 330 -13.09 -26.84 7.17
N TYR A 331 -14.14 -26.36 6.49
CA TYR A 331 -14.08 -25.23 5.58
C TYR A 331 -13.62 -23.93 6.28
N ASN A 332 -14.23 -23.59 7.43
CA ASN A 332 -13.87 -22.41 8.21
C ASN A 332 -12.41 -22.46 8.70
N LEU A 333 -11.94 -23.64 9.17
CA LEU A 333 -10.54 -23.80 9.58
C LEU A 333 -9.57 -23.70 8.41
N GLN A 334 -9.93 -24.21 7.22
CA GLN A 334 -9.12 -24.14 6.02
C GLN A 334 -8.85 -22.68 5.61
N ASP A 335 -9.83 -21.78 5.73
CA ASP A 335 -9.64 -20.35 5.46
C ASP A 335 -8.59 -19.75 6.40
N CYS A 336 -8.60 -20.09 7.68
CA CYS A 336 -7.57 -19.71 8.65
C CYS A 336 -6.18 -20.24 8.27
N VAL A 337 -6.08 -21.50 7.88
CA VAL A 337 -4.81 -22.15 7.49
C VAL A 337 -4.22 -21.46 6.23
N LEU A 338 -5.05 -21.17 5.24
CA LEU A 338 -4.61 -20.46 4.02
C LEU A 338 -4.04 -19.06 4.34
N VAL A 339 -4.67 -18.33 5.25
CA VAL A 339 -4.16 -17.02 5.68
C VAL A 339 -2.79 -17.16 6.35
N ASN A 340 -2.61 -18.09 7.28
CA ASN A 340 -1.32 -18.34 7.92
C ASN A 340 -0.24 -18.71 6.89
N LYS A 341 -0.54 -19.59 5.92
CA LYS A 341 0.38 -19.94 4.83
C LYS A 341 0.76 -18.74 3.97
N ILE A 342 -0.19 -17.83 3.67
CA ILE A 342 0.09 -16.58 2.93
C ILE A 342 1.05 -15.70 3.72
N PHE A 343 0.80 -15.48 5.02
CA PHE A 343 1.67 -14.68 5.88
C PHE A 343 3.09 -15.26 5.97
N GLU A 344 3.20 -16.58 6.06
CA GLU A 344 4.48 -17.28 6.09
C GLU A 344 5.22 -17.16 4.75
N HIS A 345 4.54 -17.49 3.63
CA HIS A 345 5.12 -17.45 2.29
C HIS A 345 5.63 -16.05 1.90
N THR A 346 4.89 -15.01 2.27
CA THR A 346 5.21 -13.62 1.93
C THR A 346 6.00 -12.88 3.00
N HIS A 347 6.28 -13.51 4.13
CA HIS A 347 6.97 -12.92 5.29
C HIS A 347 6.31 -11.62 5.80
N LEU A 348 4.97 -11.54 5.76
CA LEU A 348 4.23 -10.32 6.11
C LEU A 348 4.41 -9.86 7.55
N LEU A 349 4.47 -10.80 8.50
CA LEU A 349 4.69 -10.46 9.90
C LEU A 349 6.09 -9.85 10.11
N ALA A 350 7.12 -10.47 9.53
CA ALA A 350 8.47 -9.93 9.57
C ALA A 350 8.55 -8.55 8.92
N PHE A 351 7.87 -8.35 7.77
CA PHE A 351 7.76 -7.04 7.13
C PHE A 351 7.13 -5.99 8.06
N ALA A 352 6.03 -6.30 8.74
CA ALA A 352 5.36 -5.38 9.67
C ALA A 352 6.26 -5.04 10.88
N ILE A 353 6.95 -6.02 11.44
CA ILE A 353 7.91 -5.85 12.55
C ILE A 353 9.05 -4.91 12.12
N GLU A 354 9.68 -5.17 10.98
CA GLU A 354 10.80 -4.36 10.49
C GLU A 354 10.36 -2.94 10.14
N ARG A 355 9.18 -2.76 9.57
CA ARG A 355 8.63 -1.42 9.33
C ARG A 355 8.46 -0.65 10.64
N SER A 356 7.93 -1.28 11.68
CA SER A 356 7.79 -0.68 13.00
C SER A 356 9.15 -0.34 13.62
N ARG A 357 10.13 -1.25 13.53
CA ARG A 357 11.51 -1.04 14.02
C ARG A 357 12.21 0.14 13.32
N LEU A 358 11.96 0.32 12.03
CA LEU A 358 12.55 1.43 11.26
C LEU A 358 11.91 2.77 11.55
N THR A 359 10.59 2.82 11.76
CA THR A 359 9.80 4.06 11.72
C THR A 359 9.05 4.40 12.99
N GLY A 360 8.88 3.44 13.90
CA GLY A 360 8.07 3.62 15.10
C GLY A 360 6.56 3.64 14.87
N VAL A 361 6.07 3.34 13.66
CA VAL A 361 4.61 3.19 13.42
C VAL A 361 4.07 1.93 14.10
N GLU A 362 2.78 1.92 14.41
CA GLU A 362 2.11 0.73 14.93
C GLU A 362 2.18 -0.42 13.91
N LEU A 363 2.26 -1.68 14.40
CA LEU A 363 2.32 -2.87 13.54
C LEU A 363 1.13 -2.96 12.59
N ASP A 364 -0.06 -2.62 13.04
CA ASP A 364 -1.32 -2.66 12.32
C ASP A 364 -1.61 -1.39 11.49
N ARG A 365 -0.67 -0.46 11.44
CA ARG A 365 -0.86 0.80 10.69
C ARG A 365 -0.86 0.55 9.19
N VAL A 366 -2.04 0.61 8.58
CA VAL A 366 -2.20 0.53 7.13
C VAL A 366 -1.69 1.82 6.46
N GLY A 367 -0.90 1.69 5.40
CA GLY A 367 -0.24 2.82 4.75
C GLY A 367 0.77 3.47 5.70
N GLY A 368 0.42 4.60 6.30
CA GLY A 368 1.18 5.22 7.39
C GLY A 368 2.49 5.88 7.00
N SER A 369 2.75 6.15 5.70
CA SER A 369 3.99 6.80 5.25
C SER A 369 4.17 8.20 5.85
N VAL A 370 3.08 8.97 5.97
CA VAL A 370 3.11 10.29 6.63
C VAL A 370 3.45 10.14 8.12
N ALA A 371 2.85 9.18 8.81
CA ALA A 371 3.15 8.91 10.21
C ALA A 371 4.60 8.44 10.41
N ALA A 372 5.09 7.58 9.52
CA ALA A 372 6.49 7.12 9.51
C ALA A 372 7.46 8.30 9.35
N PHE A 373 7.19 9.16 8.38
CA PHE A 373 8.01 10.37 8.17
C PHE A 373 7.96 11.29 9.39
N THR A 374 6.78 11.56 9.94
CA THR A 374 6.60 12.41 11.11
C THR A 374 7.35 11.85 12.33
N ASN A 375 7.24 10.56 12.60
CA ASN A 375 7.95 9.91 13.72
C ASN A 375 9.47 10.04 13.60
N LEU A 376 10.00 9.99 12.39
CA LEU A 376 11.44 10.06 12.14
C LEU A 376 11.94 11.51 12.11
N TYR A 377 11.16 12.42 11.54
CA TYR A 377 11.62 13.77 11.24
C TYR A 377 11.35 14.77 12.38
N LEU A 378 10.18 14.66 13.04
CA LEU A 378 9.76 15.60 14.09
C LEU A 378 10.77 15.73 15.25
N PRO A 379 11.32 14.64 15.82
CA PRO A 379 12.30 14.76 16.91
C PRO A 379 13.59 15.48 16.48
N GLN A 380 13.94 15.42 15.20
CA GLN A 380 15.13 16.08 14.67
C GLN A 380 14.95 17.62 14.64
N ILE A 381 13.82 18.09 14.12
CA ILE A 381 13.55 19.52 14.06
C ILE A 381 13.39 20.16 15.44
N HIS A 382 12.83 19.43 16.41
CA HIS A 382 12.75 19.91 17.81
C HIS A 382 14.16 20.20 18.36
N ARG A 383 15.12 19.31 18.08
CA ARG A 383 16.52 19.49 18.49
C ARG A 383 17.24 20.61 17.74
N ALA A 384 16.75 20.95 16.56
CA ALA A 384 17.21 22.10 15.80
C ALA A 384 16.50 23.44 16.19
N GLY A 385 15.61 23.40 17.18
CA GLY A 385 14.93 24.58 17.69
C GLY A 385 13.64 24.94 16.94
N TYR A 386 13.04 23.99 16.20
CA TYR A 386 11.81 24.20 15.44
C TYR A 386 10.64 23.35 15.94
N VAL A 387 9.43 23.89 15.81
CA VAL A 387 8.17 23.16 15.94
C VAL A 387 7.55 23.00 14.57
N ALA A 388 6.94 21.84 14.32
CA ALA A 388 6.37 21.54 13.02
C ALA A 388 5.17 22.44 12.68
N PRO A 389 5.00 22.83 11.41
CA PRO A 389 3.81 23.55 10.98
C PRO A 389 2.55 22.67 11.10
N ASN A 390 1.39 23.32 11.10
CA ASN A 390 0.11 22.66 11.00
C ASN A 390 -0.18 22.21 9.57
N LEU A 391 -1.21 21.37 9.41
CA LEU A 391 -1.70 20.98 8.09
C LEU A 391 -2.35 22.20 7.41
N HIS A 392 -1.96 22.50 6.18
CA HIS A 392 -2.49 23.60 5.37
C HIS A 392 -3.14 23.06 4.09
N PRO A 393 -4.40 22.59 4.14
CA PRO A 393 -5.04 21.97 2.97
C PRO A 393 -5.42 22.97 1.86
N GLU A 394 -5.44 24.29 2.12
CA GLU A 394 -6.10 25.27 1.24
C GLU A 394 -5.19 25.90 0.15
N ASN A 395 -3.87 25.83 0.24
CA ASN A 395 -2.93 26.45 -0.70
C ASN A 395 -2.13 25.43 -1.51
N TRP A 396 -2.79 24.42 -2.02
CA TRP A 396 -2.12 23.34 -2.71
C TRP A 396 -1.95 23.63 -4.21
N ILE A 397 -0.71 23.74 -4.67
CA ILE A 397 -0.34 23.68 -6.08
C ILE A 397 0.30 22.33 -6.34
N ALA A 398 -0.29 21.54 -7.23
CA ALA A 398 0.26 20.25 -7.59
C ALA A 398 1.69 20.38 -8.16
N SER A 399 2.59 19.55 -7.65
CA SER A 399 3.89 19.33 -8.28
C SER A 399 3.69 18.58 -9.61
N PRO A 400 4.50 18.86 -10.65
CA PRO A 400 4.47 18.02 -11.85
C PRO A 400 4.82 16.57 -11.45
N GLY A 401 4.17 15.61 -12.12
CA GLY A 401 4.50 14.20 -11.94
C GLY A 401 5.85 13.81 -12.51
N GLY A 402 6.17 12.52 -12.51
CA GLY A 402 7.37 11.97 -13.15
C GLY A 402 7.41 12.32 -14.63
N TYR A 403 8.62 12.51 -15.16
CA TYR A 403 8.81 12.84 -16.56
C TYR A 403 8.56 11.61 -17.44
N VAL A 404 7.65 11.75 -18.39
CA VAL A 404 7.37 10.74 -19.40
C VAL A 404 7.73 11.31 -20.77
N MET A 405 8.73 10.73 -21.41
CA MET A 405 9.16 11.16 -22.74
C MET A 405 8.10 10.79 -23.79
N ASP A 406 8.09 11.53 -24.88
CA ASP A 406 7.36 11.09 -26.06
C ASP A 406 8.06 9.86 -26.64
N SER A 407 7.26 8.85 -26.98
CA SER A 407 7.78 7.61 -27.54
C SER A 407 7.88 7.68 -29.07
N ILE A 408 8.84 6.97 -29.63
CA ILE A 408 9.00 6.81 -31.07
C ILE A 408 8.44 5.43 -31.46
N PRO A 409 7.26 5.37 -32.10
CA PRO A 409 6.64 4.09 -32.45
C PRO A 409 7.46 3.33 -33.48
N ASN A 410 7.77 2.10 -33.21
CA ASN A 410 8.37 1.19 -34.19
C ASN A 410 8.43 -0.24 -33.59
N LEU A 411 8.79 -1.18 -34.47
CA LEU A 411 9.25 -2.51 -34.09
C LEU A 411 10.80 -2.52 -34.16
N TYR A 412 11.43 -2.62 -32.99
CA TYR A 412 12.88 -2.51 -32.84
C TYR A 412 13.53 -3.88 -32.66
N ASP A 413 14.76 -4.04 -33.12
CA ASP A 413 15.53 -5.28 -33.01
C ASP A 413 16.25 -5.44 -31.68
N SER A 414 16.90 -4.44 -31.17
CA SER A 414 17.58 -4.49 -29.87
C SER A 414 17.35 -3.21 -29.10
N VAL A 415 16.76 -3.33 -27.90
CA VAL A 415 16.51 -2.17 -27.03
C VAL A 415 17.04 -2.49 -25.64
N LEU A 416 17.89 -1.60 -25.13
CA LEU A 416 18.35 -1.65 -23.74
C LEU A 416 17.43 -0.82 -22.85
N VAL A 417 17.24 -1.28 -21.62
CA VAL A 417 16.62 -0.49 -20.55
C VAL A 417 17.71 -0.11 -19.56
N LEU A 418 17.88 1.18 -19.39
CA LEU A 418 18.74 1.78 -18.36
C LEU A 418 17.82 2.43 -17.33
N ASP A 419 18.01 2.11 -16.05
CA ASP A 419 17.13 2.53 -14.96
C ASP A 419 17.92 3.19 -13.83
N PHE A 420 17.44 4.34 -13.34
CA PHE A 420 18.04 4.98 -12.18
C PHE A 420 17.60 4.29 -10.89
N LYS A 421 18.57 3.81 -10.14
CA LYS A 421 18.32 3.15 -8.85
C LYS A 421 17.75 4.14 -7.84
N SER A 422 16.46 3.96 -7.50
CA SER A 422 15.75 4.81 -6.54
C SER A 422 15.97 6.31 -6.83
N LEU A 423 15.55 6.78 -8.00
CA LEU A 423 15.86 8.12 -8.52
C LEU A 423 15.53 9.23 -7.52
N TYR A 424 14.33 9.27 -6.95
CA TYR A 424 13.93 10.36 -6.05
C TYR A 424 14.71 10.37 -4.72
N PRO A 425 14.95 9.25 -4.04
CA PRO A 425 15.90 9.21 -2.93
C PRO A 425 17.31 9.67 -3.30
N SER A 426 17.81 9.31 -4.48
CA SER A 426 19.11 9.75 -4.97
C SER A 426 19.16 11.27 -5.23
N ILE A 427 18.08 11.85 -5.76
CA ILE A 427 17.94 13.29 -5.95
C ILE A 427 17.93 14.02 -4.60
N ILE A 428 17.15 13.53 -3.64
CA ILE A 428 17.11 14.13 -2.29
C ILE A 428 18.51 14.16 -1.67
N ARG A 429 19.25 13.06 -1.76
CA ARG A 429 20.62 12.99 -1.23
C ARG A 429 21.60 13.87 -2.00
N SER A 430 21.54 13.88 -3.32
CA SER A 430 22.49 14.64 -4.15
C SER A 430 22.29 16.15 -4.04
N PHE A 431 21.05 16.62 -4.00
CA PHE A 431 20.70 18.03 -3.99
C PHE A 431 20.27 18.54 -2.61
N LEU A 432 20.46 17.75 -1.56
CA LEU A 432 20.21 18.09 -0.15
C LEU A 432 18.80 18.63 0.10
N ILE A 433 17.79 18.03 -0.57
CA ILE A 433 16.39 18.45 -0.47
C ILE A 433 15.82 18.03 0.88
N ASP A 434 15.41 19.01 1.67
CA ASP A 434 14.98 18.80 3.05
C ASP A 434 14.01 19.88 3.51
N PRO A 435 12.97 19.59 4.32
CA PRO A 435 12.07 20.63 4.85
C PRO A 435 12.77 21.70 5.68
N MET A 436 13.62 21.33 6.64
CA MET A 436 14.39 22.32 7.42
C MET A 436 15.47 22.96 6.58
N GLY A 437 16.10 22.20 5.69
CA GLY A 437 17.06 22.73 4.71
C GLY A 437 16.46 23.82 3.83
N LEU A 438 15.19 23.71 3.47
CA LEU A 438 14.44 24.74 2.76
C LEU A 438 14.24 25.98 3.65
N VAL A 439 13.79 25.82 4.91
CA VAL A 439 13.58 26.93 5.84
C VAL A 439 14.87 27.72 6.06
N GLU A 440 15.97 27.04 6.36
CA GLU A 440 17.27 27.65 6.59
C GLU A 440 17.91 28.19 5.29
N GLY A 441 17.68 27.52 4.15
CA GLY A 441 18.17 27.95 2.84
C GLY A 441 17.52 29.25 2.37
N LEU A 442 16.23 29.47 2.68
CA LEU A 442 15.52 30.69 2.33
C LEU A 442 15.96 31.91 3.15
N LEU A 443 16.70 31.74 4.25
CA LEU A 443 17.29 32.83 5.04
C LEU A 443 18.63 33.31 4.47
N LEU A 444 19.26 32.54 3.57
CA LEU A 444 20.52 32.90 2.96
C LEU A 444 20.35 34.08 1.98
N ASP A 445 21.28 35.02 2.01
CA ASP A 445 21.29 36.18 1.13
C ASP A 445 21.91 35.78 -0.22
N ILE A 446 21.08 35.73 -1.26
CA ILE A 446 21.50 35.39 -2.62
C ILE A 446 22.56 36.39 -3.07
N GLY A 447 23.71 35.89 -3.53
CA GLY A 447 24.87 36.70 -3.95
C GLY A 447 25.92 36.93 -2.88
N LYS A 448 25.62 36.61 -1.58
CA LYS A 448 26.63 36.63 -0.50
C LYS A 448 26.91 35.23 0.06
N ASP A 449 25.85 34.41 0.14
CA ASP A 449 25.89 33.08 0.75
C ASP A 449 25.67 31.95 -0.28
N ASP A 450 25.94 32.23 -1.57
CA ASP A 450 25.70 31.26 -2.66
C ASP A 450 26.47 29.94 -2.48
N ASP A 451 27.60 29.98 -1.78
CA ASP A 451 28.38 28.79 -1.42
C ASP A 451 27.69 27.89 -0.35
N GLN A 452 26.73 28.45 0.39
CA GLN A 452 25.98 27.71 1.43
C GLN A 452 24.61 27.21 0.96
N ALA A 453 24.17 27.61 -0.23
CA ALA A 453 22.88 27.26 -0.79
C ALA A 453 23.01 26.25 -1.93
N VAL A 454 22.02 25.35 -2.04
CA VAL A 454 21.80 24.51 -3.21
C VAL A 454 20.49 24.97 -3.86
N PRO A 455 20.52 25.43 -5.11
CA PRO A 455 19.30 25.91 -5.77
C PRO A 455 18.35 24.76 -6.07
N GLY A 456 17.07 24.95 -5.74
CA GLY A 456 15.97 24.11 -6.09
C GLY A 456 15.09 24.71 -7.18
N PHE A 457 13.83 24.32 -7.22
CA PHE A 457 12.84 24.83 -8.17
C PHE A 457 11.77 25.65 -7.45
N ARG A 458 11.06 26.49 -8.22
CA ARG A 458 9.99 27.37 -7.73
C ARG A 458 10.46 28.30 -6.59
N GLY A 459 11.68 28.76 -6.66
CA GLY A 459 12.28 29.61 -5.63
C GLY A 459 12.74 28.84 -4.38
N GLY A 460 12.79 27.51 -4.42
CA GLY A 460 13.38 26.71 -3.36
C GLY A 460 14.91 26.87 -3.31
N GLN A 461 15.44 26.96 -2.09
CA GLN A 461 16.88 26.92 -1.82
C GLN A 461 17.10 26.02 -0.61
N PHE A 462 18.16 25.21 -0.65
CA PHE A 462 18.42 24.23 0.40
C PHE A 462 19.78 24.53 1.04
N HIS A 463 19.80 24.57 2.35
CA HIS A 463 21.03 24.80 3.10
C HIS A 463 21.95 23.56 3.04
N ARG A 464 23.25 23.78 2.77
CA ARG A 464 24.22 22.69 2.55
C ARG A 464 24.52 21.84 3.80
N SER A 465 24.34 22.38 4.98
CA SER A 465 24.72 21.71 6.24
C SER A 465 23.60 21.57 7.26
N LYS A 466 22.48 22.29 7.07
CA LYS A 466 21.35 22.25 8.01
C LYS A 466 20.18 21.46 7.38
N HIS A 467 20.26 20.14 7.42
CA HIS A 467 19.28 19.24 6.84
C HIS A 467 19.29 17.91 7.62
N PHE A 468 18.25 17.09 7.44
CA PHE A 468 18.12 15.78 8.09
C PHE A 468 17.73 14.67 7.13
N LEU A 469 16.88 14.96 6.14
CA LEU A 469 16.33 13.94 5.26
C LEU A 469 17.40 13.23 4.40
N PRO A 470 18.40 13.92 3.84
CA PRO A 470 19.49 13.27 3.10
C PRO A 470 20.21 12.20 3.94
N GLU A 471 20.57 12.51 5.18
CA GLU A 471 21.24 11.57 6.08
C GLU A 471 20.31 10.43 6.55
N MET A 472 19.02 10.71 6.72
CA MET A 472 18.03 9.67 7.03
C MET A 472 17.94 8.66 5.90
N ILE A 473 17.90 9.13 4.65
CA ILE A 473 17.88 8.26 3.47
C ILE A 473 19.20 7.50 3.35
N GLU A 474 20.34 8.14 3.60
CA GLU A 474 21.65 7.49 3.57
C GLU A 474 21.73 6.29 4.55
N LYS A 475 21.29 6.51 5.79
CA LYS A 475 21.24 5.44 6.81
C LYS A 475 20.30 4.30 6.40
N LEU A 476 19.14 4.62 5.86
CA LEU A 476 18.20 3.61 5.35
C LEU A 476 18.80 2.85 4.15
N TRP A 477 19.47 3.54 3.26
CA TRP A 477 20.13 2.92 2.10
C TRP A 477 21.23 1.96 2.51
N ALA A 478 22.12 2.39 3.39
CA ALA A 478 23.18 1.53 3.94
C ALA A 478 22.62 0.28 4.63
N ALA A 479 21.56 0.45 5.44
CA ALA A 479 20.87 -0.67 6.07
C ALA A 479 20.24 -1.63 5.04
N ARG A 480 19.70 -1.10 3.93
CA ARG A 480 19.16 -1.92 2.84
C ARG A 480 20.24 -2.73 2.12
N ASP A 481 21.39 -2.15 1.87
CA ASP A 481 22.50 -2.85 1.22
C ASP A 481 23.01 -4.01 2.08
N VAL A 482 23.09 -3.80 3.40
CA VAL A 482 23.39 -4.87 4.37
C VAL A 482 22.31 -5.96 4.33
N ALA A 483 21.04 -5.58 4.37
CA ALA A 483 19.92 -6.52 4.33
C ALA A 483 19.90 -7.36 3.04
N LYS A 484 20.23 -6.76 1.90
CA LYS A 484 20.37 -7.49 0.61
C LYS A 484 21.52 -8.49 0.68
N LYS A 485 22.68 -8.09 1.20
CA LYS A 485 23.86 -8.96 1.34
C LYS A 485 23.57 -10.15 2.26
N ASN A 486 22.80 -9.94 3.31
CA ASN A 486 22.38 -10.97 4.26
C ASN A 486 21.17 -11.79 3.81
N ASN A 487 20.58 -11.49 2.63
CA ASN A 487 19.34 -12.09 2.13
C ASN A 487 18.12 -11.88 3.03
N GLU A 488 18.07 -10.78 3.77
CA GLU A 488 16.95 -10.37 4.63
C GLU A 488 15.85 -9.67 3.80
N LYS A 489 15.07 -10.46 3.08
CA LYS A 489 14.12 -9.97 2.06
C LYS A 489 13.07 -9.02 2.63
N ALA A 490 12.44 -9.37 3.77
CA ALA A 490 11.41 -8.55 4.42
C ALA A 490 11.97 -7.19 4.86
N PHE A 491 13.15 -7.16 5.45
CA PHE A 491 13.84 -5.94 5.88
C PHE A 491 14.22 -5.05 4.69
N SER A 492 14.84 -5.62 3.66
CA SER A 492 15.19 -4.90 2.43
C SER A 492 13.95 -4.30 1.74
N GLN A 493 12.82 -5.03 1.71
CA GLN A 493 11.58 -4.56 1.13
C GLN A 493 10.95 -3.42 1.96
N ALA A 494 10.92 -3.54 3.27
CA ALA A 494 10.42 -2.49 4.16
C ALA A 494 11.19 -1.17 3.97
N ILE A 495 12.52 -1.24 3.93
CA ILE A 495 13.37 -0.06 3.70
C ILE A 495 13.08 0.57 2.32
N LYS A 496 12.98 -0.25 1.27
CA LYS A 496 12.69 0.23 -0.10
C LYS A 496 11.37 1.01 -0.13
N ILE A 497 10.33 0.47 0.48
CA ILE A 497 9.00 1.10 0.51
C ILE A 497 9.05 2.43 1.27
N ILE A 498 9.72 2.48 2.42
CA ILE A 498 9.85 3.69 3.23
C ILE A 498 10.57 4.78 2.45
N MET A 499 11.75 4.49 1.89
CA MET A 499 12.53 5.48 1.12
C MET A 499 11.74 6.03 -0.08
N ASN A 500 11.09 5.15 -0.85
CA ASN A 500 10.33 5.55 -2.04
C ASN A 500 9.06 6.34 -1.68
N SER A 501 8.53 6.18 -0.47
CA SER A 501 7.34 6.92 -0.02
C SER A 501 7.62 8.38 0.33
N PHE A 502 8.85 8.77 0.64
CA PHE A 502 9.18 10.11 1.13
C PHE A 502 8.84 11.21 0.13
N TYR A 503 9.07 11.00 -1.16
CA TYR A 503 8.63 11.95 -2.18
C TYR A 503 7.10 12.15 -2.12
N GLY A 504 6.33 11.07 -2.10
CA GLY A 504 4.87 11.13 -2.04
C GLY A 504 4.36 11.80 -0.75
N VAL A 505 5.06 11.60 0.36
CA VAL A 505 4.77 12.25 1.64
C VAL A 505 4.99 13.77 1.56
N LEU A 506 6.13 14.20 1.04
CA LEU A 506 6.44 15.63 0.89
C LEU A 506 5.55 16.33 -0.14
N GLY A 507 4.97 15.58 -1.08
CA GLY A 507 4.00 16.07 -2.07
C GLY A 507 2.54 15.95 -1.62
N SER A 508 2.26 15.52 -0.39
CA SER A 508 0.91 15.27 0.12
C SER A 508 0.45 16.38 1.06
N SER A 509 -0.72 16.98 0.79
CA SER A 509 -1.38 17.95 1.70
C SER A 509 -1.76 17.36 3.07
N GLY A 510 -1.76 16.03 3.21
CA GLY A 510 -1.92 15.34 4.49
C GLY A 510 -0.64 15.29 5.33
N CYS A 511 0.48 15.82 4.85
CA CYS A 511 1.74 15.91 5.58
C CYS A 511 1.97 17.36 6.05
N ARG A 512 2.29 17.53 7.33
CA ARG A 512 2.59 18.86 7.91
C ARG A 512 3.87 19.52 7.35
N PHE A 513 4.77 18.74 6.77
CA PHE A 513 5.97 19.19 6.10
C PHE A 513 5.79 19.41 4.59
N PHE A 514 4.55 19.36 4.12
CA PHE A 514 4.25 19.63 2.72
C PHE A 514 4.65 21.04 2.32
N ASP A 515 5.46 21.13 1.26
CA ASP A 515 5.76 22.38 0.56
C ASP A 515 5.95 22.07 -0.93
N THR A 516 5.30 22.85 -1.78
CA THR A 516 5.35 22.66 -3.23
C THR A 516 6.77 22.73 -3.77
N ARG A 517 7.65 23.54 -3.15
CA ARG A 517 9.05 23.68 -3.52
C ARG A 517 9.86 22.42 -3.30
N LEU A 518 9.54 21.64 -2.24
CA LEU A 518 10.16 20.33 -1.96
C LEU A 518 9.84 19.33 -3.06
N ALA A 519 8.54 19.03 -3.24
CA ALA A 519 8.10 18.04 -4.23
C ALA A 519 8.50 18.46 -5.66
N SER A 520 8.37 19.74 -6.01
CA SER A 520 8.77 20.25 -7.33
C SER A 520 10.28 20.18 -7.53
N SER A 521 11.10 20.44 -6.52
CA SER A 521 12.56 20.32 -6.62
C SER A 521 12.98 18.87 -6.88
N ILE A 522 12.27 17.89 -6.33
CA ILE A 522 12.53 16.46 -6.61
C ILE A 522 12.14 16.11 -8.04
N THR A 523 10.90 16.40 -8.43
CA THR A 523 10.40 15.97 -9.76
C THR A 523 11.01 16.72 -10.91
N MET A 524 11.14 18.04 -10.79
CA MET A 524 11.74 18.85 -11.87
C MET A 524 13.25 18.57 -12.03
N ARG A 525 13.95 18.26 -10.95
CA ARG A 525 15.32 17.76 -11.04
C ARG A 525 15.36 16.39 -11.75
N GLY A 526 14.39 15.51 -11.47
CA GLY A 526 14.22 14.27 -12.22
C GLY A 526 13.99 14.50 -13.72
N HIS A 527 13.19 15.50 -14.10
CA HIS A 527 13.00 15.90 -15.50
C HIS A 527 14.31 16.33 -16.16
N GLU A 528 15.12 17.15 -15.49
CA GLU A 528 16.45 17.56 -16.00
C GLU A 528 17.38 16.37 -16.18
N ILE A 529 17.43 15.48 -15.18
CA ILE A 529 18.27 14.27 -15.20
C ILE A 529 17.90 13.39 -16.38
N MET A 530 16.61 13.12 -16.57
CA MET A 530 16.16 12.28 -17.69
C MET A 530 16.43 12.90 -19.06
N LYS A 531 16.20 14.21 -19.21
CA LYS A 531 16.50 14.93 -20.45
C LYS A 531 18.00 14.94 -20.77
N GLN A 532 18.84 15.22 -19.78
CA GLN A 532 20.29 15.23 -19.95
C GLN A 532 20.83 13.82 -20.25
N THR A 533 20.30 12.80 -19.57
CA THR A 533 20.66 11.39 -19.82
C THR A 533 20.35 11.00 -21.28
N LYS A 534 19.19 11.42 -21.81
CA LYS A 534 18.88 11.24 -23.24
C LYS A 534 19.95 11.85 -24.13
N VAL A 535 20.34 13.10 -23.90
CA VAL A 535 21.39 13.78 -24.67
C VAL A 535 22.73 13.03 -24.61
N LEU A 536 23.13 12.56 -23.43
CA LEU A 536 24.37 11.79 -23.26
C LEU A 536 24.36 10.49 -24.06
N ILE A 537 23.25 9.76 -24.05
CA ILE A 537 23.10 8.50 -24.82
C ILE A 537 23.14 8.77 -26.32
N GLU A 538 22.41 9.80 -26.78
CA GLU A 538 22.33 10.16 -28.20
C GLU A 538 23.67 10.69 -28.72
N ASN A 539 24.50 11.37 -27.93
CA ASN A 539 25.86 11.75 -28.27
C ASN A 539 26.80 10.54 -28.46
N LYS A 540 26.45 9.37 -27.95
CA LYS A 540 27.17 8.10 -28.21
C LYS A 540 26.68 7.37 -29.46
N GLY A 541 25.74 7.94 -30.22
CA GLY A 541 25.23 7.41 -31.47
C GLY A 541 24.05 6.46 -31.33
N TYR A 542 23.46 6.32 -30.16
CA TYR A 542 22.27 5.51 -29.93
C TYR A 542 21.02 6.38 -29.82
N GLN A 543 19.86 5.83 -30.18
CA GLN A 543 18.59 6.54 -30.13
C GLN A 543 17.83 6.22 -28.85
N VAL A 544 17.43 7.23 -28.09
CA VAL A 544 16.48 7.06 -27.00
C VAL A 544 15.05 7.10 -27.56
N ILE A 545 14.35 5.99 -27.49
CA ILE A 545 13.01 5.79 -28.08
C ILE A 545 11.87 6.08 -27.11
N TYR A 546 12.12 5.98 -25.82
CA TYR A 546 11.15 6.22 -24.76
C TYR A 546 11.85 6.41 -23.40
N GLY A 547 11.17 7.05 -22.47
CA GLY A 547 11.59 7.16 -21.07
C GLY A 547 10.40 7.42 -20.15
N ASP A 548 10.41 6.82 -18.99
CA ASP A 548 9.34 6.95 -17.99
C ASP A 548 9.94 7.06 -16.58
N THR A 549 9.86 8.25 -16.03
CA THR A 549 10.25 8.63 -14.67
C THR A 549 11.74 8.43 -14.38
N ASP A 550 12.22 7.20 -14.36
CA ASP A 550 13.57 6.75 -14.01
C ASP A 550 14.20 5.82 -15.05
N SER A 551 13.39 5.29 -15.98
CA SER A 551 13.82 4.35 -17.00
C SER A 551 13.98 4.99 -18.37
N THR A 552 15.05 4.61 -19.09
CA THR A 552 15.35 5.05 -20.45
C THR A 552 15.51 3.85 -21.38
N PHE A 553 14.78 3.87 -22.49
CA PHE A 553 14.78 2.82 -23.51
C PHE A 553 15.64 3.26 -24.69
N VAL A 554 16.68 2.49 -24.97
CA VAL A 554 17.72 2.82 -25.94
C VAL A 554 17.72 1.82 -27.08
N SER A 555 17.43 2.26 -28.31
CA SER A 555 17.59 1.45 -29.51
C SER A 555 19.06 1.38 -29.90
N LEU A 556 19.56 0.17 -30.15
CA LEU A 556 20.92 -0.07 -30.64
C LEU A 556 21.02 0.02 -32.16
N ASN A 557 19.90 0.29 -32.86
CA ASN A 557 19.81 0.44 -34.31
C ASN A 557 20.29 -0.81 -35.08
N GLY A 558 20.04 -1.99 -34.59
CA GLY A 558 20.41 -3.28 -35.20
C GLY A 558 20.20 -4.46 -34.29
N SER A 559 20.45 -5.65 -34.79
CA SER A 559 20.38 -6.88 -34.00
C SER A 559 21.71 -7.12 -33.29
N TYR A 560 21.63 -7.26 -31.97
CA TYR A 560 22.77 -7.52 -31.08
C TYR A 560 22.53 -8.84 -30.33
N SER A 561 23.60 -9.60 -30.15
CA SER A 561 23.61 -10.71 -29.21
C SER A 561 23.51 -10.20 -27.76
N GLN A 562 23.17 -11.06 -26.81
CA GLN A 562 23.13 -10.69 -25.41
C GLN A 562 24.47 -10.12 -24.93
N ALA A 563 25.59 -10.75 -25.31
CA ALA A 563 26.93 -10.33 -24.89
C ALA A 563 27.31 -8.93 -25.44
N GLU A 564 27.00 -8.65 -26.69
CA GLU A 564 27.24 -7.33 -27.30
C GLU A 564 26.35 -6.27 -26.69
N ALA A 565 25.09 -6.59 -26.42
CA ALA A 565 24.16 -5.67 -25.75
C ALA A 565 24.60 -5.36 -24.31
N ASP A 566 25.11 -6.35 -23.59
CA ASP A 566 25.64 -6.19 -22.24
C ASP A 566 26.88 -5.28 -22.22
N GLU A 567 27.76 -5.41 -23.20
CA GLU A 567 28.94 -4.56 -23.35
C GLU A 567 28.55 -3.09 -23.60
N VAL A 568 27.62 -2.85 -24.50
CA VAL A 568 27.09 -1.50 -24.78
C VAL A 568 26.39 -0.93 -23.55
N GLY A 569 25.54 -1.72 -22.89
CA GLY A 569 24.81 -1.31 -21.70
C GLY A 569 25.74 -0.88 -20.58
N ASN A 570 26.76 -1.69 -20.27
CA ASN A 570 27.73 -1.40 -19.23
C ASN A 570 28.59 -0.17 -19.56
N HIS A 571 29.02 0.03 -20.82
CA HIS A 571 29.71 1.23 -21.25
C HIS A 571 28.88 2.50 -21.09
N LEU A 572 27.60 2.45 -21.46
CA LEU A 572 26.69 3.60 -21.29
C LEU A 572 26.48 3.92 -19.80
N VAL A 573 26.29 2.92 -18.96
CA VAL A 573 26.15 3.08 -17.50
C VAL A 573 27.38 3.75 -16.90
N GLU A 574 28.57 3.27 -17.20
CA GLU A 574 29.83 3.85 -16.70
C GLU A 574 29.99 5.29 -17.15
N TYR A 575 29.76 5.57 -18.42
CA TYR A 575 29.83 6.91 -19.00
C TYR A 575 28.86 7.90 -18.35
N ILE A 576 27.58 7.50 -18.20
CA ILE A 576 26.53 8.37 -17.63
C ILE A 576 26.79 8.63 -16.14
N ASN A 577 27.13 7.60 -15.36
CA ASN A 577 27.43 7.74 -13.94
C ASN A 577 28.64 8.66 -13.72
N SER A 578 29.71 8.50 -14.49
CA SER A 578 30.89 9.36 -14.42
C SER A 578 30.56 10.79 -14.77
N TRP A 579 29.78 11.01 -15.83
CA TRP A 579 29.38 12.35 -16.25
C TRP A 579 28.57 13.07 -15.17
N TRP A 580 27.61 12.39 -14.50
CA TRP A 580 26.82 13.00 -13.43
C TRP A 580 27.68 13.33 -12.21
N GLN A 581 28.67 12.51 -11.86
CA GLN A 581 29.62 12.83 -10.78
C GLN A 581 30.43 14.10 -11.08
N GLU A 582 30.97 14.22 -12.28
CA GLU A 582 31.73 15.37 -12.69
C GLU A 582 30.87 16.62 -12.80
N HIS A 583 29.70 16.52 -13.39
CA HIS A 583 28.76 17.62 -13.57
C HIS A 583 28.30 18.21 -12.23
N LEU A 584 27.83 17.36 -11.29
CA LEU A 584 27.39 17.85 -10.00
C LEU A 584 28.53 18.48 -9.19
N ARG A 585 29.72 17.94 -9.32
CA ARG A 585 30.92 18.55 -8.68
C ARG A 585 31.24 19.91 -9.28
N ALA A 586 31.27 20.02 -10.60
CA ALA A 586 31.68 21.24 -11.29
C ALA A 586 30.65 22.38 -11.16
N GLU A 587 29.36 22.07 -11.38
CA GLU A 587 28.30 23.08 -11.44
C GLU A 587 27.72 23.43 -10.05
N TYR A 588 27.66 22.47 -9.14
CA TYR A 588 26.98 22.65 -7.86
C TYR A 588 27.88 22.44 -6.63
N ASN A 589 29.13 22.04 -6.83
CA ASN A 589 30.01 21.60 -5.74
C ASN A 589 29.31 20.54 -4.82
N LEU A 590 28.66 19.54 -5.46
CA LEU A 590 27.91 18.46 -4.82
C LEU A 590 28.49 17.12 -5.20
N THR A 591 28.30 16.13 -4.32
CA THR A 591 28.56 14.72 -4.61
C THR A 591 27.31 14.07 -5.21
N SER A 592 27.46 13.47 -6.38
CA SER A 592 26.35 12.73 -7.00
C SER A 592 26.09 11.40 -6.27
N MET A 593 24.83 11.19 -5.91
CA MET A 593 24.30 9.89 -5.45
C MET A 593 23.43 9.22 -6.52
N LEU A 594 23.44 9.80 -7.73
CA LEU A 594 22.74 9.22 -8.88
C LEU A 594 23.51 7.99 -9.37
N GLU A 595 22.78 6.92 -9.58
CA GLU A 595 23.30 5.66 -10.10
C GLU A 595 22.31 5.11 -11.13
N ILE A 596 22.71 5.09 -12.40
CA ILE A 596 21.97 4.39 -13.44
C ILE A 596 22.52 2.97 -13.57
N GLU A 597 21.63 2.02 -13.78
CA GLU A 597 21.95 0.59 -13.95
C GLU A 597 21.44 0.11 -15.29
N TYR A 598 22.12 -0.89 -15.87
CA TYR A 598 21.64 -1.64 -17.02
C TYR A 598 20.73 -2.77 -16.51
N GLU A 599 19.43 -2.70 -16.86
CA GLU A 599 18.42 -3.61 -16.34
C GLU A 599 18.10 -4.77 -17.27
N THR A 600 17.87 -4.48 -18.54
CA THR A 600 17.29 -5.46 -19.46
C THR A 600 17.69 -5.20 -20.90
N HIS A 601 17.92 -6.28 -21.66
CA HIS A 601 17.99 -6.29 -23.11
C HIS A 601 16.74 -6.93 -23.69
N TYR A 602 15.98 -6.15 -24.47
CA TYR A 602 14.91 -6.66 -25.33
C TYR A 602 15.47 -6.99 -26.71
N ARG A 603 15.47 -8.25 -27.12
CA ARG A 603 15.90 -8.68 -28.44
C ARG A 603 14.97 -8.22 -29.56
N LYS A 604 13.69 -8.10 -29.24
CA LYS A 604 12.65 -7.48 -30.07
C LYS A 604 11.81 -6.59 -29.16
N PHE A 605 11.41 -5.43 -29.63
CA PHE A 605 10.66 -4.46 -28.83
C PHE A 605 9.67 -3.71 -29.69
N LEU A 606 8.41 -3.72 -29.28
CA LEU A 606 7.33 -2.97 -29.92
C LEU A 606 6.96 -1.76 -29.05
N MET A 607 7.08 -0.58 -29.65
CA MET A 607 6.47 0.64 -29.17
C MET A 607 5.29 0.99 -30.10
N PRO A 608 4.03 0.75 -29.68
CA PRO A 608 2.89 0.98 -30.57
C PRO A 608 2.51 2.46 -30.66
N THR A 609 1.75 2.81 -31.69
CA THR A 609 1.09 4.10 -31.82
C THR A 609 -0.11 4.23 -30.84
N ILE A 610 -0.54 5.45 -30.58
CA ILE A 610 -1.85 5.69 -29.96
C ILE A 610 -2.94 5.37 -31.01
N ARG A 611 -3.99 4.67 -30.59
CA ARG A 611 -5.09 4.32 -31.48
C ARG A 611 -5.68 5.57 -32.15
N GLY A 612 -5.69 5.58 -33.48
CA GLY A 612 -6.21 6.68 -34.28
C GLY A 612 -5.26 7.87 -34.40
N ALA A 613 -3.99 7.74 -34.03
CA ALA A 613 -2.97 8.79 -34.17
C ALA A 613 -1.63 8.16 -34.60
N GLU A 614 -0.81 8.94 -35.26
CA GLU A 614 0.57 8.54 -35.62
C GLU A 614 1.56 8.66 -34.46
N THR A 615 1.15 9.29 -33.36
CA THR A 615 2.00 9.50 -32.19
C THR A 615 2.15 8.22 -31.39
N GLY A 616 3.32 8.03 -30.77
CA GLY A 616 3.62 6.87 -29.93
C GLY A 616 2.82 6.82 -28.64
N SER A 617 2.50 5.62 -28.21
CA SER A 617 1.83 5.40 -26.94
C SER A 617 2.78 5.64 -25.76
N LYS A 618 2.21 6.02 -24.61
CA LYS A 618 2.94 6.14 -23.36
C LYS A 618 2.56 5.00 -22.42
N LYS A 619 3.55 4.39 -21.76
CA LYS A 619 3.35 3.29 -20.79
C LYS A 619 2.72 2.02 -21.38
N ARG A 620 2.81 1.85 -22.71
CA ARG A 620 2.29 0.67 -23.43
C ARG A 620 3.37 0.16 -24.38
N TYR A 621 3.87 -1.03 -24.13
CA TYR A 621 4.87 -1.68 -24.97
C TYR A 621 4.89 -3.20 -24.77
N ALA A 622 5.53 -3.91 -25.70
CA ALA A 622 5.85 -5.32 -25.54
C ALA A 622 7.31 -5.56 -25.95
N GLY A 623 7.97 -6.49 -25.31
CA GLY A 623 9.35 -6.85 -25.65
C GLY A 623 9.68 -8.31 -25.36
N LEU A 624 10.54 -8.90 -26.20
CA LEU A 624 11.02 -10.25 -26.10
C LEU A 624 12.36 -10.27 -25.37
N ILE A 625 12.43 -11.02 -24.27
CA ILE A 625 13.63 -11.20 -23.47
C ILE A 625 14.00 -12.68 -23.34
N GLY A 626 15.27 -12.95 -23.06
CA GLY A 626 15.79 -14.30 -22.86
C GLY A 626 15.99 -15.08 -24.15
N GLU A 627 16.49 -16.31 -24.06
CA GLU A 627 16.72 -17.24 -25.17
C GLU A 627 16.31 -18.65 -24.78
N GLY A 628 15.89 -19.45 -25.76
CA GLY A 628 15.51 -20.84 -25.56
C GLY A 628 14.37 -21.01 -24.55
N GLU A 629 14.54 -21.85 -23.55
CA GLU A 629 13.51 -22.09 -22.52
C GLU A 629 13.22 -20.90 -21.60
N GLN A 630 14.12 -19.91 -21.55
CA GLN A 630 13.96 -18.68 -20.76
C GLN A 630 13.33 -17.55 -21.56
N GLU A 631 13.01 -17.78 -22.82
CA GLU A 631 12.39 -16.78 -23.69
C GLU A 631 10.98 -16.46 -23.21
N ARG A 632 10.69 -15.17 -23.10
CA ARG A 632 9.34 -14.69 -22.74
C ARG A 632 9.07 -13.30 -23.31
N ILE A 633 7.80 -13.02 -23.54
CA ILE A 633 7.34 -11.68 -23.90
C ILE A 633 6.88 -10.96 -22.63
N VAL A 634 7.39 -9.75 -22.44
CA VAL A 634 6.95 -8.82 -21.40
C VAL A 634 5.95 -7.85 -21.99
N PHE A 635 4.74 -7.80 -21.47
CA PHE A 635 3.71 -6.84 -21.84
C PHE A 635 3.53 -5.77 -20.75
N LYS A 636 3.55 -4.51 -21.12
CA LYS A 636 3.24 -3.39 -20.22
C LYS A 636 2.09 -2.55 -20.78
N GLY A 637 1.06 -2.34 -19.98
CA GLY A 637 -0.11 -1.52 -20.34
C GLY A 637 -0.91 -1.95 -21.56
N LEU A 638 -0.51 -3.03 -22.20
CA LEU A 638 -1.19 -3.65 -23.33
C LEU A 638 -2.30 -4.60 -22.85
N GLU A 639 -3.07 -5.11 -23.79
CA GLU A 639 -4.29 -5.88 -23.54
C GLU A 639 -4.04 -7.14 -22.71
N SER A 640 -2.95 -7.86 -22.98
CA SER A 640 -2.56 -9.07 -22.20
C SER A 640 -2.28 -8.80 -20.72
N ALA A 641 -1.86 -7.56 -20.39
CA ALA A 641 -1.59 -7.16 -19.00
C ALA A 641 -2.84 -6.58 -18.30
N ARG A 642 -3.96 -6.45 -18.99
CA ARG A 642 -5.16 -5.77 -18.50
C ARG A 642 -6.27 -6.76 -18.17
N THR A 643 -6.90 -6.58 -17.03
CA THR A 643 -8.01 -7.43 -16.55
C THR A 643 -9.37 -7.12 -17.18
N ASP A 644 -9.48 -6.01 -17.92
CA ASP A 644 -10.72 -5.59 -18.59
C ASP A 644 -10.82 -6.05 -20.04
N TRP A 645 -9.88 -6.89 -20.48
CA TRP A 645 -9.88 -7.54 -21.79
C TRP A 645 -10.23 -9.04 -21.68
N THR A 646 -10.84 -9.58 -22.74
CA THR A 646 -11.26 -10.98 -22.72
C THR A 646 -10.09 -11.95 -22.76
N PRO A 647 -10.23 -13.18 -22.23
CA PRO A 647 -9.22 -14.22 -22.35
C PRO A 647 -8.78 -14.49 -23.80
N LEU A 648 -9.73 -14.47 -24.74
CA LEU A 648 -9.42 -14.62 -26.17
C LEU A 648 -8.46 -13.53 -26.66
N ALA A 649 -8.74 -12.25 -26.36
CA ALA A 649 -7.90 -11.13 -26.78
C ALA A 649 -6.49 -11.23 -26.19
N GLN A 650 -6.36 -11.64 -24.93
CA GLN A 650 -5.07 -11.81 -24.27
C GLN A 650 -4.24 -12.96 -24.91
N LYS A 651 -4.89 -14.10 -25.17
CA LYS A 651 -4.24 -15.23 -25.85
C LYS A 651 -3.87 -14.90 -27.30
N PHE A 652 -4.76 -14.23 -28.00
CA PHE A 652 -4.52 -13.77 -29.38
C PHE A 652 -3.33 -12.82 -29.45
N GLN A 653 -3.24 -11.84 -28.55
CA GLN A 653 -2.11 -10.92 -28.47
C GLN A 653 -0.78 -11.66 -28.23
N ASN A 654 -0.78 -12.58 -27.28
CA ASN A 654 0.43 -13.30 -26.90
C ASN A 654 0.97 -14.12 -28.09
N THR A 655 0.11 -14.87 -28.78
CA THR A 655 0.50 -15.70 -29.90
C THR A 655 0.88 -14.85 -31.13
N LEU A 656 0.09 -13.85 -31.49
CA LEU A 656 0.35 -12.95 -32.59
C LEU A 656 1.70 -12.24 -32.44
N TYR A 657 1.96 -11.68 -31.25
CA TYR A 657 3.19 -10.95 -30.99
C TYR A 657 4.40 -11.86 -30.98
N ARG A 658 4.27 -13.10 -30.49
CA ARG A 658 5.34 -14.11 -30.60
C ARG A 658 5.69 -14.40 -32.07
N MET A 659 4.69 -14.64 -32.90
CA MET A 659 4.91 -14.91 -34.34
C MET A 659 5.63 -13.75 -35.03
N VAL A 660 5.16 -12.52 -34.80
CA VAL A 660 5.77 -11.31 -35.37
C VAL A 660 7.21 -11.12 -34.87
N PHE A 661 7.48 -11.33 -33.58
CA PHE A 661 8.83 -11.21 -33.04
C PHE A 661 9.80 -12.25 -33.57
N HIS A 662 9.32 -13.42 -33.98
CA HIS A 662 10.11 -14.46 -34.63
C HIS A 662 10.15 -14.33 -36.15
N GLY A 663 9.47 -13.35 -36.74
CA GLY A 663 9.41 -13.15 -38.18
C GLY A 663 8.56 -14.19 -38.91
N GLU A 664 7.64 -14.85 -38.17
CA GLU A 664 6.68 -15.79 -38.75
C GLU A 664 5.51 -15.04 -39.40
N ASP A 665 4.94 -15.59 -40.49
CA ASP A 665 3.74 -15.03 -41.11
C ASP A 665 2.50 -15.29 -40.25
N PRO A 666 1.83 -14.25 -39.70
CA PRO A 666 0.66 -14.44 -38.86
C PRO A 666 -0.67 -14.61 -39.63
N SER A 667 -0.65 -14.59 -40.95
CA SER A 667 -1.84 -14.51 -41.82
C SER A 667 -2.84 -15.65 -41.54
N ASP A 668 -2.34 -16.88 -41.51
CA ASP A 668 -3.20 -18.05 -41.28
C ASP A 668 -3.76 -18.10 -39.87
N TYR A 669 -2.95 -17.71 -38.88
CA TYR A 669 -3.38 -17.64 -37.50
C TYR A 669 -4.48 -16.60 -37.27
N VAL A 670 -4.35 -15.39 -37.85
CA VAL A 670 -5.37 -14.34 -37.74
C VAL A 670 -6.69 -14.81 -38.34
N ARG A 671 -6.66 -15.41 -39.54
CA ARG A 671 -7.85 -15.97 -40.22
C ARG A 671 -8.51 -17.08 -39.38
N GLU A 672 -7.72 -18.01 -38.89
CA GLU A 672 -8.21 -19.12 -38.06
C GLU A 672 -8.94 -18.61 -36.81
N VAL A 673 -8.35 -17.63 -36.09
CA VAL A 673 -8.96 -17.07 -34.87
C VAL A 673 -10.26 -16.34 -35.18
N VAL A 674 -10.32 -15.58 -36.30
CA VAL A 674 -11.55 -14.91 -36.73
C VAL A 674 -12.64 -15.92 -37.09
N GLU A 675 -12.30 -16.96 -37.86
CA GLU A 675 -13.22 -18.02 -38.27
C GLU A 675 -13.80 -18.76 -37.03
N LYS A 676 -12.92 -19.23 -36.14
CA LYS A 676 -13.31 -19.94 -34.92
C LYS A 676 -14.15 -19.08 -34.00
N THR A 677 -13.86 -17.77 -33.94
CA THR A 677 -14.69 -16.83 -33.17
C THR A 677 -16.10 -16.76 -33.72
N ASN A 678 -16.24 -16.61 -35.04
CA ASN A 678 -17.54 -16.59 -35.69
C ASN A 678 -18.33 -17.92 -35.56
N ASN A 679 -17.62 -19.04 -35.48
CA ASN A 679 -18.20 -20.36 -35.29
C ASN A 679 -18.57 -20.67 -33.84
N GLY A 680 -18.27 -19.78 -32.88
CA GLY A 680 -18.58 -19.95 -31.45
C GLY A 680 -17.64 -20.89 -30.70
N GLU A 681 -16.50 -21.27 -31.29
CA GLU A 681 -15.53 -22.18 -30.64
C GLU A 681 -14.81 -21.57 -29.44
N PHE A 682 -14.90 -20.25 -29.27
CA PHE A 682 -14.27 -19.51 -28.20
C PHE A 682 -15.24 -18.87 -27.22
N ASP A 683 -16.51 -19.26 -27.19
CA ASP A 683 -17.57 -18.66 -26.36
C ASP A 683 -17.14 -18.46 -24.90
N ASP A 684 -16.51 -19.46 -24.29
CA ASP A 684 -16.01 -19.41 -22.91
C ASP A 684 -14.88 -18.38 -22.72
N GLN A 685 -14.20 -17.95 -23.77
CA GLN A 685 -13.11 -16.98 -23.73
C GLN A 685 -13.57 -15.55 -24.06
N LEU A 686 -14.86 -15.33 -24.30
CA LEU A 686 -15.45 -14.04 -24.67
C LEU A 686 -16.02 -13.27 -23.46
N VAL A 687 -15.94 -13.84 -22.28
CA VAL A 687 -16.52 -13.26 -21.07
C VAL A 687 -15.70 -12.04 -20.61
N TYR A 688 -16.37 -10.90 -20.52
CA TYR A 688 -15.79 -9.72 -19.87
C TYR A 688 -15.96 -9.79 -18.38
N GLN A 689 -14.93 -9.36 -17.65
CA GLN A 689 -14.97 -9.19 -16.20
C GLN A 689 -14.68 -7.75 -15.84
N LYS A 690 -15.62 -7.05 -15.19
CA LYS A 690 -15.43 -5.66 -14.77
C LYS A 690 -15.97 -5.39 -13.37
N ARG A 691 -15.23 -4.57 -12.63
CA ARG A 691 -15.65 -4.07 -11.32
C ARG A 691 -16.50 -2.81 -11.48
N LEU A 692 -17.62 -2.75 -10.77
CA LEU A 692 -18.41 -1.54 -10.59
C LEU A 692 -17.71 -0.61 -9.60
N ARG A 693 -17.36 0.58 -10.04
CA ARG A 693 -16.61 1.55 -9.22
C ARG A 693 -17.51 2.36 -8.28
N ARG A 694 -18.80 2.44 -8.57
CA ARG A 694 -19.83 3.19 -7.83
C ARG A 694 -21.00 2.27 -7.52
N LYS A 695 -21.89 2.71 -6.62
CA LYS A 695 -23.18 2.05 -6.40
C LYS A 695 -24.03 2.12 -7.67
N LEU A 696 -24.89 1.12 -7.89
CA LEU A 696 -25.65 0.99 -9.14
C LEU A 696 -26.56 2.20 -9.43
N HIS A 697 -27.16 2.80 -8.41
CA HIS A 697 -28.02 3.98 -8.52
C HIS A 697 -27.27 5.28 -8.88
N GLU A 698 -25.95 5.34 -8.63
CA GLU A 698 -25.12 6.52 -8.92
C GLU A 698 -24.79 6.67 -10.41
N TYR A 699 -25.03 5.64 -11.24
CA TYR A 699 -24.82 5.69 -12.68
C TYR A 699 -26.06 6.26 -13.38
N GLN A 700 -26.12 7.57 -13.55
CA GLN A 700 -27.28 8.26 -14.15
C GLN A 700 -27.05 8.69 -15.60
N LYS A 701 -25.81 9.00 -15.99
CA LYS A 701 -25.43 9.43 -17.35
C LYS A 701 -24.37 8.48 -17.92
N ASN A 702 -24.41 8.21 -19.23
CA ASN A 702 -23.46 7.34 -19.93
C ASN A 702 -23.29 5.99 -19.25
N ILE A 703 -24.36 5.18 -19.21
CA ILE A 703 -24.37 3.89 -18.52
C ILE A 703 -23.49 2.86 -19.27
N PRO A 704 -22.34 2.46 -18.70
CA PRO A 704 -21.43 1.52 -19.35
C PRO A 704 -22.03 0.11 -19.48
N PRO A 705 -21.52 -0.74 -20.40
CA PRO A 705 -22.03 -2.10 -20.61
C PRO A 705 -22.11 -2.95 -19.32
N GLN A 706 -21.08 -2.93 -18.51
CA GLN A 706 -21.04 -3.67 -17.23
C GLN A 706 -22.13 -3.24 -16.24
N VAL A 707 -22.54 -1.97 -16.27
CA VAL A 707 -23.60 -1.47 -15.38
C VAL A 707 -24.97 -1.92 -15.90
N ARG A 708 -25.16 -1.95 -17.23
CA ARG A 708 -26.39 -2.47 -17.83
C ARG A 708 -26.57 -3.96 -17.53
N ALA A 709 -25.50 -4.74 -17.69
CA ALA A 709 -25.52 -6.17 -17.34
C ALA A 709 -25.79 -6.39 -15.83
N ALA A 710 -25.19 -5.60 -14.95
CA ALA A 710 -25.41 -5.70 -13.51
C ALA A 710 -26.84 -5.34 -13.09
N ARG A 711 -27.46 -4.35 -13.73
CA ARG A 711 -28.88 -4.03 -13.51
C ARG A 711 -29.78 -5.17 -13.96
N LEU A 712 -29.50 -5.73 -15.13
CA LEU A 712 -30.26 -6.87 -15.64
C LEU A 712 -30.13 -8.10 -14.72
N ALA A 713 -28.92 -8.36 -14.20
CA ALA A 713 -28.70 -9.43 -13.24
C ALA A 713 -29.52 -9.24 -11.95
N ASP A 714 -29.50 -8.05 -11.38
CA ASP A 714 -30.24 -7.74 -10.15
C ASP A 714 -31.78 -7.74 -10.40
N ASP A 715 -32.24 -7.31 -11.57
CA ASP A 715 -33.66 -7.42 -11.94
C ASP A 715 -34.12 -8.89 -12.06
N ILE A 716 -33.27 -9.76 -12.58
CA ILE A 716 -33.54 -11.20 -12.66
C ILE A 716 -33.49 -11.81 -11.26
N ASN A 717 -32.48 -11.46 -10.45
CA ASN A 717 -32.38 -11.93 -9.06
C ASN A 717 -33.65 -11.56 -8.26
N ALA A 718 -34.13 -10.33 -8.39
CA ALA A 718 -35.36 -9.88 -7.75
C ALA A 718 -36.59 -10.73 -8.16
N LYS A 719 -36.72 -11.03 -9.45
CA LYS A 719 -37.82 -11.88 -9.97
C LYS A 719 -37.74 -13.32 -9.47
N LEU A 720 -36.51 -13.81 -9.25
CA LEU A 720 -36.26 -15.18 -8.74
C LEU A 720 -36.26 -15.24 -7.20
N GLY A 721 -36.48 -14.11 -6.52
CA GLY A 721 -36.41 -14.06 -5.04
C GLY A 721 -34.98 -14.21 -4.48
N ARG A 722 -33.95 -13.98 -5.31
CA ARG A 722 -32.55 -14.04 -4.93
C ARG A 722 -32.04 -12.69 -4.40
N PRO A 723 -30.99 -12.65 -3.55
CA PRO A 723 -30.40 -11.40 -3.10
C PRO A 723 -29.85 -10.56 -4.25
N LEU A 724 -29.99 -9.23 -4.14
CA LEU A 724 -29.41 -8.29 -5.12
C LEU A 724 -27.89 -8.19 -4.89
N GLN A 725 -27.11 -8.51 -5.92
CA GLN A 725 -25.66 -8.66 -5.79
C GLN A 725 -24.85 -7.40 -6.09
N TYR A 726 -25.39 -6.51 -6.94
CA TYR A 726 -24.59 -5.42 -7.53
C TYR A 726 -24.96 -4.02 -7.03
N GLN A 727 -25.92 -3.88 -6.11
CA GLN A 727 -26.40 -2.59 -5.61
C GLN A 727 -25.29 -1.75 -4.96
N ASN A 728 -24.37 -2.39 -4.20
CA ASN A 728 -23.30 -1.76 -3.44
C ASN A 728 -21.91 -1.96 -4.05
N ARG A 729 -21.79 -1.96 -5.38
CA ARG A 729 -20.60 -2.33 -6.14
C ARG A 729 -20.50 -3.84 -6.29
N GLY A 730 -19.47 -4.32 -6.94
CA GLY A 730 -19.24 -5.75 -7.18
C GLY A 730 -18.42 -5.93 -8.45
N ARG A 731 -18.10 -7.17 -8.76
CA ARG A 731 -17.47 -7.57 -10.01
C ARG A 731 -18.51 -8.35 -10.81
N ILE A 732 -18.74 -7.95 -12.05
CA ILE A 732 -19.69 -8.61 -12.95
C ILE A 732 -18.96 -9.28 -14.10
N GLU A 733 -19.40 -10.50 -14.41
CA GLU A 733 -19.10 -11.23 -15.63
C GLU A 733 -20.24 -11.08 -16.62
N TYR A 734 -19.92 -10.64 -17.84
CA TYR A 734 -20.95 -10.38 -18.86
C TYR A 734 -20.43 -10.65 -20.27
N LEU A 735 -21.36 -10.86 -21.15
CA LEU A 735 -21.14 -11.02 -22.59
C LEU A 735 -21.85 -9.91 -23.35
N ILE A 736 -21.33 -9.58 -24.52
CA ILE A 736 -22.03 -8.73 -25.47
C ILE A 736 -22.81 -9.64 -26.42
N THR A 737 -24.11 -9.50 -26.41
CA THR A 737 -25.04 -10.25 -27.25
C THR A 737 -25.65 -9.33 -28.30
N LEU A 738 -26.39 -9.86 -29.25
CA LEU A 738 -27.10 -9.09 -30.25
C LEU A 738 -28.16 -8.15 -29.64
N ASN A 739 -28.59 -8.42 -28.40
CA ASN A 739 -29.50 -7.58 -27.61
C ASN A 739 -28.76 -6.63 -26.63
N GLY A 740 -27.41 -6.57 -26.69
CA GLY A 740 -26.58 -5.76 -25.82
C GLY A 740 -25.89 -6.57 -24.70
N PRO A 741 -25.40 -5.93 -23.65
CA PRO A 741 -24.67 -6.60 -22.59
C PRO A 741 -25.62 -7.39 -21.69
N GLU A 742 -25.36 -8.70 -21.57
CA GLU A 742 -26.07 -9.62 -20.70
C GLU A 742 -25.12 -10.22 -19.64
N PRO A 743 -25.57 -10.41 -18.38
CA PRO A 743 -24.77 -11.10 -17.39
C PRO A 743 -24.49 -12.55 -17.85
N HIS A 744 -23.28 -13.03 -17.62
CA HIS A 744 -22.86 -14.37 -18.08
C HIS A 744 -23.79 -15.47 -17.54
N GLU A 745 -24.15 -15.39 -16.28
CA GLU A 745 -25.04 -16.34 -15.58
C GLU A 745 -26.46 -16.39 -16.20
N TYR A 746 -26.97 -15.26 -16.73
CA TYR A 746 -28.33 -15.14 -17.25
C TYR A 746 -28.38 -14.86 -18.74
N ARG A 747 -27.35 -15.29 -19.49
CA ARG A 747 -27.35 -15.11 -20.93
C ARG A 747 -28.54 -15.82 -21.59
N ASN A 748 -29.28 -15.07 -22.39
CA ASN A 748 -30.44 -15.60 -23.13
C ASN A 748 -30.40 -15.31 -24.64
N SER A 749 -29.48 -14.46 -25.09
CA SER A 749 -29.37 -14.03 -26.48
C SER A 749 -28.12 -14.59 -27.16
N PRO A 750 -28.10 -14.72 -28.49
CA PRO A 750 -26.88 -15.04 -29.24
C PRO A 750 -25.79 -14.03 -29.05
N ILE A 751 -24.55 -14.49 -29.01
CA ILE A 751 -23.36 -13.63 -28.86
C ILE A 751 -23.18 -12.78 -30.13
N ASP A 752 -22.81 -11.52 -29.94
CA ASP A 752 -22.41 -10.63 -31.02
C ASP A 752 -20.92 -10.84 -31.35
N TYR A 753 -20.60 -11.85 -32.14
CA TYR A 753 -19.22 -12.18 -32.51
C TYR A 753 -18.52 -11.03 -33.24
N GLN A 754 -19.23 -10.26 -34.04
CA GLN A 754 -18.65 -9.12 -34.76
C GLN A 754 -18.15 -8.05 -33.78
N HIS A 755 -18.89 -7.83 -32.70
CA HIS A 755 -18.39 -6.95 -31.62
C HIS A 755 -17.00 -7.40 -31.10
N TYR A 756 -16.81 -8.70 -30.87
CA TYR A 756 -15.52 -9.22 -30.34
C TYR A 756 -14.42 -9.12 -31.37
N ILE A 757 -14.71 -9.38 -32.64
CA ILE A 757 -13.73 -9.21 -33.71
C ILE A 757 -13.31 -7.75 -33.79
N ASP A 758 -14.24 -6.80 -33.82
CA ASP A 758 -13.95 -5.38 -34.01
C ASP A 758 -13.36 -4.70 -32.76
N LYS A 759 -13.73 -5.14 -31.56
CA LYS A 759 -13.36 -4.49 -30.30
C LYS A 759 -12.31 -5.22 -29.48
N GLN A 760 -12.06 -6.51 -29.76
CA GLN A 760 -11.10 -7.32 -29.03
C GLN A 760 -9.93 -7.81 -29.91
N LEU A 761 -10.17 -8.33 -31.12
CA LEU A 761 -9.13 -8.84 -31.98
C LEU A 761 -8.47 -7.75 -32.85
N LYS A 762 -9.27 -6.99 -33.60
CA LYS A 762 -8.77 -5.93 -34.49
C LYS A 762 -7.83 -4.95 -33.79
N PRO A 763 -8.17 -4.35 -32.63
CA PRO A 763 -7.29 -3.38 -31.98
C PRO A 763 -5.97 -3.96 -31.50
N VAL A 764 -5.94 -5.24 -31.15
CA VAL A 764 -4.73 -5.95 -30.76
C VAL A 764 -3.82 -6.16 -31.98
N ALA A 765 -4.39 -6.57 -33.09
CA ALA A 765 -3.67 -6.80 -34.32
C ALA A 765 -3.17 -5.49 -34.97
N ASP A 766 -3.99 -4.46 -35.02
CA ASP A 766 -3.64 -3.16 -35.60
C ASP A 766 -2.53 -2.43 -34.82
N ALA A 767 -2.24 -2.84 -33.59
CA ALA A 767 -1.12 -2.29 -32.82
C ALA A 767 0.26 -2.82 -33.30
N ILE A 768 0.34 -3.94 -33.99
CA ILE A 768 1.60 -4.57 -34.42
C ILE A 768 1.70 -4.79 -35.92
N LEU A 769 0.62 -5.20 -36.57
CA LEU A 769 0.63 -5.58 -38.00
C LEU A 769 1.12 -4.47 -38.95
N PRO A 770 0.83 -3.18 -38.74
CA PRO A 770 1.33 -2.10 -39.59
C PRO A 770 2.86 -2.05 -39.66
N PHE A 771 3.56 -2.46 -38.62
CA PHE A 771 5.03 -2.49 -38.59
C PHE A 771 5.66 -3.63 -39.40
N ILE A 772 4.85 -4.58 -39.87
CA ILE A 772 5.26 -5.63 -40.79
C ILE A 772 4.62 -5.48 -42.18
N GLY A 773 4.01 -4.31 -42.46
CA GLY A 773 3.47 -3.94 -43.76
C GLY A 773 2.10 -4.56 -44.11
N THR A 774 1.31 -4.94 -43.13
CA THR A 774 -0.05 -5.49 -43.30
C THR A 774 -1.03 -4.89 -42.24
N ASP A 775 -2.28 -5.26 -42.34
CA ASP A 775 -3.33 -4.85 -41.38
C ASP A 775 -4.33 -5.98 -41.10
N PHE A 776 -5.16 -5.80 -40.08
CA PHE A 776 -6.12 -6.83 -39.70
C PHE A 776 -7.18 -7.09 -40.79
N GLU A 777 -7.65 -6.07 -41.50
CA GLU A 777 -8.69 -6.22 -42.49
C GLU A 777 -8.18 -7.04 -43.66
N THR A 778 -6.95 -6.79 -44.14
CA THR A 778 -6.28 -7.55 -45.19
C THR A 778 -6.14 -9.02 -44.80
N LEU A 779 -5.72 -9.30 -43.54
CA LEU A 779 -5.48 -10.67 -43.11
C LEU A 779 -6.78 -11.44 -42.81
N SER A 780 -7.83 -10.77 -42.36
CA SER A 780 -9.11 -11.37 -42.01
C SER A 780 -10.09 -11.53 -43.17
N ALA A 781 -9.78 -10.89 -44.31
CA ALA A 781 -10.62 -11.00 -45.50
C ALA A 781 -10.68 -12.48 -45.99
N PRO A 782 -11.88 -12.94 -46.38
CA PRO A 782 -11.99 -14.27 -47.01
C PRO A 782 -11.10 -14.33 -48.24
N GLN A 783 -10.30 -15.39 -48.36
CA GLN A 783 -9.51 -15.63 -49.60
C GLN A 783 -10.52 -15.75 -50.74
N MET A 784 -10.61 -14.71 -51.59
CA MET A 784 -11.30 -14.89 -52.88
C MET A 784 -10.47 -15.86 -53.70
N GLY A 785 -10.97 -17.08 -53.79
CA GLY A 785 -10.37 -18.08 -54.70
C GLY A 785 -10.34 -17.47 -56.07
N LEU A 786 -9.14 -17.29 -56.62
CA LEU A 786 -8.96 -17.08 -58.04
C LEU A 786 -9.46 -18.34 -58.76
N PHE A 787 -10.70 -18.28 -59.23
CA PHE A 787 -11.16 -19.15 -60.31
C PHE A 787 -11.25 -18.33 -61.58
#